data_299da2c97a61fc6a5edbf39d6d70213d
#
_entry.id   299da2c97a61fc6a5edbf39d6d70213d
#
_cell.length_a   1.000
_cell.length_b   1.000
_cell.length_c   1.000
_cell.angle_alpha   90.00
_cell.angle_beta   90.00
_cell.angle_gamma   90.00
#
_symmetry.space_group_name_H-M   'P 1'
#
loop_
_entity.id
_entity.type
_entity.pdbx_description
1 polymer ?
#
loop_
_entity_poly.entity_id
_entity_poly.type
_entity_poly.pdbx_seq_one_letter_code
_entity_poly.pdbx_strand_id
1 'polypeptide(L)'
;MAELTPMKRQYYEIKQRNPDCLLFFRLGDFYEMFDDDARLAARELDLTLTTRDRNVEDPAERTPMCGVPYHSAEAYIGRLIAKGYKVAICEQMEDPALAKGLVDRDVIRIITPGTVTASSMLEENKSNYLCAVYLSGQSGGTAFCDLSTGEFCAANYPADAVSHILNELGRFAPREAVCADAAAEHDEIRTFLTKRLGSLVEAGGDRFEYMAAAARVCEQFGVQSTDELGLGEAPAAVCAAGALLAYLHETQKCDLGHIRRLELLGDDHYMELDYTTRRNLELTENLRSGEKRGSLLWVLDKTKTPMGGRLLRAWVERPLLSPVQIRRRLGAVEELAGDNVLRGELIRCLREIGDMQRLVSRAVYGSANGRDLHALALCCAQLPNLTALLRDVHSAALRDIAQMDTLADLCARIDRAICDEPPFSVREGGILRPGYSEEVDRLRNVRDHGAQTVAELEQRERERTGAKKLKVGYNKVFGYYIDIPNSAGVTELPEDYIRKQTLVSSERYFTRELKDLENTLLTARERIAELEYTLFNEVRQLVAGEVARVQAAADAVARLDALCSLAETAVKNHYVCPEVDLSRTLDIREGRHPVVEQAQKDSLFVPNDTFLNDADDRVAIVTGPNMAGKSTYMRQTALIVLMAQMGSFVPAKSAVIGVVDRVFTRIGASDDLAAGQSTFMVEMSEMANILRHATAQSLLILDEIGRGTSTYDGMAIARAVLEYCADPRRLGAKTMFATHYHELTALEQTLPGVRNYNITAKKQGGTLLFLRKIVAGAADDSYGVEVAKLAGVPDAIITKAKTYLRELESGAAEPAAPAHTAQDAAQMTLGDAAGDEIAEELRGIDLNTITPLEAMRLLFELQQKARG
;
A
#
# COMPACT_ATOMS: atom_id res chain seq x y z
N MET A 1 -4.75 33.13 -36.98
CA MET A 1 -4.34 32.61 -35.63
C MET A 1 -3.89 33.80 -34.83
N ALA A 2 -4.55 34.09 -33.69
CA ALA A 2 -4.12 35.15 -32.78
C ALA A 2 -2.71 34.83 -32.33
N GLU A 3 -1.81 35.81 -32.33
CA GLU A 3 -0.44 35.63 -31.82
C GLU A 3 -0.48 35.24 -30.35
N LEU A 4 0.06 34.05 -30.03
CA LEU A 4 0.16 33.58 -28.64
C LEU A 4 1.00 34.54 -27.82
N THR A 5 0.51 34.95 -26.67
CA THR A 5 1.34 35.75 -25.76
C THR A 5 2.60 34.97 -25.37
N PRO A 6 3.73 35.63 -25.07
CA PRO A 6 4.95 34.94 -24.66
C PRO A 6 4.76 33.93 -23.54
N MET A 7 3.90 34.23 -22.55
CA MET A 7 3.55 33.34 -21.44
C MET A 7 2.82 32.09 -21.93
N LYS A 8 1.82 32.22 -22.79
CA LYS A 8 1.09 31.06 -23.36
C LYS A 8 2.02 30.20 -24.22
N ARG A 9 2.95 30.81 -24.95
CA ARG A 9 3.95 30.05 -25.71
C ARG A 9 4.79 29.17 -24.79
N GLN A 10 5.32 29.74 -23.69
CA GLN A 10 6.08 29.00 -22.68
C GLN A 10 5.24 27.85 -22.07
N TYR A 11 3.96 28.11 -21.76
CA TYR A 11 3.04 27.07 -21.27
C TYR A 11 2.92 25.89 -22.24
N TYR A 12 2.65 26.16 -23.52
CA TYR A 12 2.49 25.11 -24.51
C TYR A 12 3.79 24.35 -24.82
N GLU A 13 4.93 25.01 -24.81
CA GLU A 13 6.24 24.37 -24.96
C GLU A 13 6.52 23.39 -23.81
N ILE A 14 6.18 23.77 -22.59
CA ILE A 14 6.33 22.90 -21.40
C ILE A 14 5.30 21.77 -21.44
N LYS A 15 4.05 22.07 -21.84
CA LYS A 15 3.00 21.05 -21.96
C LYS A 15 3.32 20.01 -23.03
N GLN A 16 3.89 20.40 -24.15
CA GLN A 16 4.32 19.46 -25.21
C GLN A 16 5.39 18.48 -24.72
N ARG A 17 6.25 18.90 -23.79
CA ARG A 17 7.24 18.01 -23.15
C ARG A 17 6.64 17.07 -22.10
N ASN A 18 5.43 17.37 -21.62
CA ASN A 18 4.74 16.60 -20.58
C ASN A 18 3.25 16.39 -20.97
N PRO A 19 2.95 15.72 -22.08
CA PRO A 19 1.60 15.64 -22.65
C PRO A 19 0.61 14.92 -21.73
N ASP A 20 1.07 13.90 -21.01
CA ASP A 20 0.24 13.02 -20.17
C ASP A 20 0.01 13.57 -18.74
N CYS A 21 0.60 14.73 -18.41
CA CYS A 21 0.51 15.32 -17.08
C CYS A 21 -0.42 16.53 -17.09
N LEU A 22 -1.21 16.72 -16.04
CA LEU A 22 -1.86 18.00 -15.76
C LEU A 22 -0.79 19.02 -15.35
N LEU A 23 -0.63 20.10 -16.12
CA LEU A 23 0.41 21.08 -15.88
C LEU A 23 -0.05 22.16 -14.92
N PHE A 24 0.47 22.13 -13.68
CA PHE A 24 0.29 23.18 -12.67
C PHE A 24 1.34 24.27 -12.89
N PHE A 25 0.95 25.27 -13.66
CA PHE A 25 1.84 26.33 -14.13
C PHE A 25 1.82 27.52 -13.18
N ARG A 26 2.94 27.83 -12.52
CA ARG A 26 3.05 28.91 -11.53
C ARG A 26 2.90 30.29 -12.15
N LEU A 27 1.89 31.04 -11.72
CA LEU A 27 1.66 32.43 -12.08
C LEU A 27 1.31 33.26 -10.82
N GLY A 28 2.33 33.94 -10.28
CA GLY A 28 2.19 34.67 -9.02
C GLY A 28 1.84 33.72 -7.88
N ASP A 29 0.71 33.96 -7.20
CA ASP A 29 0.27 33.18 -6.05
C ASP A 29 -0.61 31.97 -6.42
N PHE A 30 -0.75 31.66 -7.73
CA PHE A 30 -1.57 30.56 -8.20
C PHE A 30 -0.77 29.58 -9.08
N TYR A 31 -1.21 28.32 -9.05
CA TYR A 31 -0.98 27.42 -10.15
C TYR A 31 -2.18 27.47 -11.07
N GLU A 32 -1.95 27.84 -12.32
CA GLU A 32 -2.97 27.97 -13.34
C GLU A 32 -2.85 26.85 -14.38
N MET A 33 -3.98 26.38 -14.84
CA MET A 33 -4.13 25.36 -15.87
C MET A 33 -4.93 25.95 -17.02
N PHE A 34 -4.63 25.56 -18.26
CA PHE A 34 -5.27 26.06 -19.47
C PHE A 34 -5.83 24.92 -20.31
N ASP A 35 -6.77 25.24 -21.19
CA ASP A 35 -7.39 24.36 -22.18
C ASP A 35 -7.96 23.07 -21.58
N ASP A 36 -7.57 21.91 -22.10
CA ASP A 36 -8.06 20.62 -21.65
C ASP A 36 -7.66 20.28 -20.21
N ASP A 37 -6.46 20.72 -19.77
CA ASP A 37 -6.04 20.59 -18.39
C ASP A 37 -6.97 21.38 -17.46
N ALA A 38 -7.38 22.59 -17.87
CA ALA A 38 -8.31 23.40 -17.10
C ALA A 38 -9.71 22.78 -17.04
N ARG A 39 -10.21 22.25 -18.17
CA ARG A 39 -11.53 21.57 -18.20
C ARG A 39 -11.54 20.33 -17.33
N LEU A 40 -10.47 19.53 -17.42
CA LEU A 40 -10.32 18.33 -16.62
C LEU A 40 -10.21 18.66 -15.13
N ALA A 41 -9.30 19.55 -14.75
CA ALA A 41 -9.10 19.96 -13.36
C ALA A 41 -10.37 20.61 -12.77
N ALA A 42 -11.06 21.47 -13.52
CA ALA A 42 -12.30 22.07 -13.07
C ALA A 42 -13.37 21.03 -12.74
N ARG A 43 -13.52 20.01 -13.56
CA ARG A 43 -14.46 18.90 -13.35
C ARG A 43 -14.07 18.02 -12.16
N GLU A 44 -12.80 17.64 -12.07
CA GLU A 44 -12.33 16.69 -11.04
C GLU A 44 -12.18 17.30 -9.65
N LEU A 45 -11.96 18.63 -9.58
CA LEU A 45 -11.70 19.36 -8.36
C LEU A 45 -12.82 20.30 -7.93
N ASP A 46 -13.91 20.41 -8.72
CA ASP A 46 -15.02 21.37 -8.55
C ASP A 46 -14.53 22.82 -8.55
N LEU A 47 -13.64 23.15 -9.48
CA LEU A 47 -13.13 24.51 -9.64
C LEU A 47 -13.94 25.30 -10.66
N THR A 48 -14.03 26.60 -10.46
CA THR A 48 -14.66 27.50 -11.41
C THR A 48 -13.79 27.65 -12.66
N LEU A 49 -14.35 27.29 -13.83
CA LEU A 49 -13.71 27.54 -15.11
C LEU A 49 -13.87 29.01 -15.48
N THR A 50 -12.78 29.68 -15.81
CA THR A 50 -12.71 31.11 -16.14
C THR A 50 -11.85 31.32 -17.39
N THR A 51 -11.54 32.56 -17.76
CA THR A 51 -10.66 32.92 -18.89
C THR A 51 -9.92 34.22 -18.60
N ARG A 52 -8.69 34.33 -19.10
CA ARG A 52 -7.95 35.60 -19.13
C ARG A 52 -8.25 36.41 -20.39
N ASP A 53 -8.81 35.81 -21.41
CA ASP A 53 -9.05 36.43 -22.73
C ASP A 53 -10.40 37.19 -22.72
N ARG A 54 -10.57 38.10 -21.77
CA ARG A 54 -11.82 38.90 -21.60
C ARG A 54 -12.17 39.79 -22.79
N ASN A 55 -11.16 40.15 -23.59
CA ASN A 55 -11.30 41.04 -24.77
C ASN A 55 -11.64 40.27 -26.07
N VAL A 56 -11.69 38.95 -26.05
CA VAL A 56 -12.11 38.12 -27.19
C VAL A 56 -13.65 38.11 -27.23
N GLU A 57 -14.23 38.60 -28.32
CA GLU A 57 -15.68 38.74 -28.45
C GLU A 57 -16.40 37.39 -28.45
N ASP A 58 -15.87 36.42 -29.21
CA ASP A 58 -16.46 35.07 -29.25
C ASP A 58 -16.07 34.25 -28.01
N PRO A 59 -17.05 33.83 -27.15
CA PRO A 59 -16.79 32.97 -26.03
C PRO A 59 -16.17 31.61 -26.37
N ALA A 60 -16.37 31.11 -27.60
CA ALA A 60 -15.83 29.85 -28.09
C ALA A 60 -14.32 29.91 -28.37
N GLU A 61 -13.80 31.10 -28.69
CA GLU A 61 -12.36 31.31 -28.96
C GLU A 61 -11.56 31.67 -27.68
N ARG A 62 -12.23 31.81 -26.54
CA ARG A 62 -11.57 32.10 -25.24
C ARG A 62 -10.90 30.87 -24.68
N THR A 63 -9.63 31.00 -24.30
CA THR A 63 -8.88 29.93 -23.62
C THR A 63 -9.47 29.67 -22.25
N PRO A 64 -10.03 28.47 -21.98
CA PRO A 64 -10.50 28.12 -20.65
C PRO A 64 -9.32 28.00 -19.69
N MET A 65 -9.53 28.45 -18.47
CA MET A 65 -8.53 28.49 -17.41
C MET A 65 -9.17 28.17 -16.07
N CYS A 66 -8.48 27.46 -15.22
CA CYS A 66 -8.76 27.39 -13.79
C CYS A 66 -7.45 27.47 -13.02
N GLY A 67 -7.53 27.72 -11.71
CA GLY A 67 -6.33 27.83 -10.90
C GLY A 67 -6.60 27.54 -9.43
N VAL A 68 -5.55 27.16 -8.73
CA VAL A 68 -5.54 26.90 -7.29
C VAL A 68 -4.46 27.74 -6.62
N PRO A 69 -4.65 28.25 -5.40
CA PRO A 69 -3.58 28.94 -4.67
C PRO A 69 -2.43 27.98 -4.41
N TYR A 70 -1.18 28.43 -4.65
CA TYR A 70 0.00 27.58 -4.54
C TYR A 70 0.19 26.96 -3.14
N HIS A 71 -0.14 27.73 -2.09
CA HIS A 71 0.00 27.30 -0.71
C HIS A 71 -1.02 26.20 -0.29
N SER A 72 -2.09 26.01 -1.05
CA SER A 72 -3.09 24.95 -0.83
C SER A 72 -3.11 23.88 -1.92
N ALA A 73 -2.18 23.95 -2.87
CA ALA A 73 -2.14 23.05 -4.04
C ALA A 73 -2.05 21.57 -3.67
N GLU A 74 -1.35 21.22 -2.59
CA GLU A 74 -1.19 19.84 -2.12
C GLU A 74 -2.52 19.08 -1.99
N ALA A 75 -3.53 19.70 -1.39
CA ALA A 75 -4.83 19.06 -1.22
C ALA A 75 -5.54 18.78 -2.56
N TYR A 76 -5.39 19.67 -3.54
CA TYR A 76 -5.94 19.50 -4.88
C TYR A 76 -5.17 18.45 -5.67
N ILE A 77 -3.84 18.48 -5.60
CA ILE A 77 -2.96 17.47 -6.21
C ILE A 77 -3.31 16.08 -5.67
N GLY A 78 -3.45 15.93 -4.35
CA GLY A 78 -3.81 14.64 -3.73
C GLY A 78 -5.12 14.07 -4.27
N ARG A 79 -6.13 14.90 -4.52
CA ARG A 79 -7.40 14.47 -5.14
C ARG A 79 -7.23 13.99 -6.58
N LEU A 80 -6.35 14.61 -7.36
CA LEU A 80 -6.05 14.18 -8.73
C LEU A 80 -5.25 12.87 -8.74
N ILE A 81 -4.22 12.79 -7.90
CA ILE A 81 -3.39 11.58 -7.77
C ILE A 81 -4.23 10.38 -7.31
N ALA A 82 -5.14 10.56 -6.36
CA ALA A 82 -6.05 9.51 -5.91
C ALA A 82 -6.96 8.97 -7.03
N LYS A 83 -7.19 9.77 -8.08
CA LYS A 83 -7.95 9.38 -9.28
C LYS A 83 -7.05 8.85 -10.43
N GLY A 84 -5.73 8.70 -10.19
CA GLY A 84 -4.78 8.16 -11.16
C GLY A 84 -4.18 9.17 -12.14
N TYR A 85 -4.41 10.48 -11.95
CA TYR A 85 -3.80 11.51 -12.80
C TYR A 85 -2.36 11.80 -12.38
N LYS A 86 -1.53 12.20 -13.37
CA LYS A 86 -0.18 12.72 -13.15
C LYS A 86 -0.22 14.24 -13.14
N VAL A 87 0.55 14.87 -12.26
CA VAL A 87 0.61 16.31 -12.11
C VAL A 87 2.05 16.81 -12.26
N ALA A 88 2.32 17.63 -13.25
CA ALA A 88 3.61 18.30 -13.45
C ALA A 88 3.60 19.67 -12.75
N ILE A 89 4.50 19.85 -11.80
CA ILE A 89 4.67 21.10 -11.06
C ILE A 89 5.68 21.97 -11.79
N CYS A 90 5.21 23.08 -12.31
CA CYS A 90 6.02 24.04 -13.04
C CYS A 90 6.21 25.32 -12.19
N GLU A 91 7.46 25.58 -11.79
CA GLU A 91 7.83 26.71 -10.95
C GLU A 91 8.62 27.80 -11.71
N GLN A 92 8.67 28.98 -11.14
CA GLN A 92 9.50 30.08 -11.60
C GLN A 92 10.95 29.80 -11.20
N MET A 93 11.86 29.81 -12.20
CA MET A 93 13.27 29.48 -12.01
C MET A 93 14.12 30.69 -11.61
N GLU A 94 13.56 31.89 -11.70
CA GLU A 94 14.18 33.13 -11.32
C GLU A 94 13.24 34.02 -10.51
N ASP A 95 13.80 34.97 -9.74
CA ASP A 95 13.01 35.93 -8.98
C ASP A 95 12.26 36.89 -9.92
N PRO A 96 10.93 36.96 -9.86
CA PRO A 96 10.12 37.87 -10.68
C PRO A 96 10.51 39.34 -10.52
N ALA A 97 11.07 39.74 -9.37
CA ALA A 97 11.52 41.10 -9.11
C ALA A 97 12.82 41.47 -9.84
N LEU A 98 13.62 40.47 -10.20
CA LEU A 98 14.90 40.62 -10.89
C LEU A 98 14.85 40.35 -12.38
N ALA A 99 13.76 39.70 -12.85
CA ALA A 99 13.60 39.31 -14.24
C ALA A 99 13.46 40.52 -15.18
N LYS A 100 14.29 40.58 -16.23
CA LYS A 100 14.22 41.61 -17.28
C LYS A 100 13.29 41.20 -18.42
N GLY A 101 12.13 40.66 -18.12
CA GLY A 101 11.17 40.17 -19.14
C GLY A 101 10.23 39.15 -18.63
N LEU A 102 9.94 38.12 -19.46
CA LEU A 102 9.13 36.97 -19.03
C LEU A 102 9.98 36.10 -18.08
N VAL A 103 9.47 35.85 -16.89
CA VAL A 103 10.10 34.94 -15.92
C VAL A 103 10.20 33.54 -16.52
N ASP A 104 11.40 32.94 -16.46
CA ASP A 104 11.61 31.59 -16.91
C ASP A 104 10.95 30.57 -15.97
N ARG A 105 10.39 29.51 -16.55
CA ARG A 105 9.69 28.43 -15.82
C ARG A 105 10.06 27.09 -16.36
N ASP A 106 10.19 26.11 -15.47
CA ASP A 106 10.38 24.73 -15.88
C ASP A 106 9.64 23.79 -14.90
N VAL A 107 9.42 22.54 -15.34
CA VAL A 107 8.89 21.48 -14.47
C VAL A 107 9.98 21.03 -13.52
N ILE A 108 9.76 21.27 -12.25
CA ILE A 108 10.68 20.86 -11.17
C ILE A 108 10.41 19.46 -10.67
N ARG A 109 9.19 18.96 -10.88
CA ARG A 109 8.75 17.65 -10.40
C ARG A 109 7.48 17.19 -11.09
N ILE A 110 7.37 15.88 -11.33
CA ILE A 110 6.14 15.22 -11.74
C ILE A 110 5.67 14.34 -10.58
N ILE A 111 4.46 14.58 -10.09
CA ILE A 111 3.83 13.79 -9.03
C ILE A 111 2.90 12.78 -9.68
N THR A 112 3.10 11.50 -9.35
CA THR A 112 2.33 10.36 -9.84
C THR A 112 1.84 9.53 -8.63
N PRO A 113 0.90 8.59 -8.79
CA PRO A 113 0.45 7.75 -7.68
C PRO A 113 1.57 7.02 -6.93
N GLY A 114 2.63 6.60 -7.63
CA GLY A 114 3.79 5.90 -7.05
C GLY A 114 4.86 6.82 -6.48
N THR A 115 4.86 8.12 -6.83
CA THR A 115 5.92 9.05 -6.45
C THR A 115 5.50 10.10 -5.42
N VAL A 116 4.39 9.87 -4.72
CA VAL A 116 3.92 10.74 -3.63
C VAL A 116 4.87 10.69 -2.44
N THR A 117 5.23 11.87 -1.90
CA THR A 117 6.05 12.01 -0.69
C THR A 117 5.40 12.87 0.40
N ALA A 118 4.33 13.61 0.07
CA ALA A 118 3.60 14.44 1.01
C ALA A 118 2.81 13.57 2.00
N SER A 119 2.98 13.81 3.30
CA SER A 119 2.33 13.01 4.35
C SER A 119 0.81 13.06 4.30
N SER A 120 0.24 14.19 3.83
CA SER A 120 -1.20 14.38 3.66
C SER A 120 -1.83 13.46 2.60
N MET A 121 -1.02 12.87 1.71
CA MET A 121 -1.44 11.99 0.61
C MET A 121 -1.09 10.53 0.86
N LEU A 122 -0.36 10.21 1.92
CA LEU A 122 0.13 8.86 2.24
C LEU A 122 -0.62 8.27 3.43
N GLU A 123 -0.88 6.97 3.37
CA GLU A 123 -1.32 6.21 4.54
C GLU A 123 -0.12 6.02 5.49
N GLU A 124 -0.30 6.29 6.79
CA GLU A 124 0.82 6.26 7.76
C GLU A 124 1.46 4.88 7.89
N ASN A 125 0.64 3.83 8.05
CA ASN A 125 1.08 2.46 8.32
C ASN A 125 1.18 1.58 7.06
N LYS A 126 1.20 2.21 5.87
CA LYS A 126 1.31 1.49 4.59
C LYS A 126 2.38 2.15 3.73
N SER A 127 3.20 1.33 3.09
CA SER A 127 4.17 1.78 2.09
C SER A 127 3.47 2.15 0.79
N ASN A 128 4.04 3.08 0.02
CA ASN A 128 3.52 3.53 -1.27
C ASN A 128 4.49 3.12 -2.37
N TYR A 129 4.32 1.91 -2.88
CA TYR A 129 5.26 1.36 -3.84
C TYR A 129 4.99 1.80 -5.28
N LEU A 130 6.08 2.12 -5.95
CA LEU A 130 6.26 2.17 -7.39
C LEU A 130 7.05 0.93 -7.79
N CYS A 131 6.75 0.30 -8.93
CA CYS A 131 7.53 -0.85 -9.40
C CYS A 131 7.98 -0.71 -10.85
N ALA A 132 9.00 -1.49 -11.20
CA ALA A 132 9.36 -1.79 -12.58
C ALA A 132 9.28 -3.29 -12.82
N VAL A 133 8.74 -3.69 -13.98
CA VAL A 133 8.54 -5.08 -14.36
C VAL A 133 9.24 -5.36 -15.69
N TYR A 134 10.21 -6.26 -15.67
CA TYR A 134 10.94 -6.75 -16.84
C TYR A 134 10.56 -8.19 -17.12
N LEU A 135 10.28 -8.51 -18.38
CA LEU A 135 10.00 -9.88 -18.85
C LEU A 135 10.74 -10.14 -20.15
N SER A 136 11.40 -11.30 -20.23
CA SER A 136 12.10 -11.78 -21.44
C SER A 136 11.99 -13.30 -21.55
N GLY A 137 11.05 -13.77 -22.38
CA GLY A 137 10.72 -15.19 -22.48
C GLY A 137 10.22 -15.79 -21.18
N GLN A 138 10.95 -16.76 -20.63
CA GLN A 138 10.62 -17.42 -19.35
C GLN A 138 11.26 -16.73 -18.14
N SER A 139 12.22 -15.83 -18.37
CA SER A 139 12.91 -15.10 -17.32
C SER A 139 12.33 -13.70 -17.13
N GLY A 140 12.48 -13.14 -15.94
CA GLY A 140 12.02 -11.80 -15.63
C GLY A 140 12.64 -11.24 -14.37
N GLY A 141 12.31 -9.98 -14.09
CA GLY A 141 12.75 -9.31 -12.88
C GLY A 141 11.77 -8.21 -12.49
N THR A 142 11.75 -7.92 -11.21
CA THR A 142 10.98 -6.82 -10.66
C THR A 142 11.86 -5.93 -9.79
N ALA A 143 11.53 -4.66 -9.72
CA ALA A 143 12.08 -3.75 -8.72
C ALA A 143 10.93 -2.95 -8.10
N PHE A 144 11.03 -2.68 -6.80
CA PHE A 144 10.04 -1.92 -6.05
C PHE A 144 10.73 -0.82 -5.26
N CYS A 145 10.10 0.35 -5.19
CA CYS A 145 10.58 1.48 -4.41
C CYS A 145 9.43 2.16 -3.68
N ASP A 146 9.59 2.38 -2.36
CA ASP A 146 8.82 3.39 -1.64
C ASP A 146 9.67 4.66 -1.54
N LEU A 147 9.35 5.61 -2.41
CA LEU A 147 10.06 6.88 -2.50
C LEU A 147 10.00 7.68 -1.18
N SER A 148 8.94 7.52 -0.38
CA SER A 148 8.77 8.26 0.86
C SER A 148 9.68 7.78 2.00
N THR A 149 10.14 6.53 1.95
CA THR A 149 11.01 5.93 2.97
C THR A 149 12.44 5.69 2.48
N GLY A 150 12.63 5.58 1.16
CA GLY A 150 13.90 5.20 0.53
C GLY A 150 14.11 3.68 0.47
N GLU A 151 13.09 2.88 0.75
CA GLU A 151 13.12 1.43 0.56
C GLU A 151 13.22 1.11 -0.92
N PHE A 152 14.20 0.27 -1.30
CA PHE A 152 14.42 -0.17 -2.67
C PHE A 152 14.83 -1.64 -2.71
N CYS A 153 14.06 -2.45 -3.41
CA CYS A 153 14.35 -3.87 -3.56
C CYS A 153 14.17 -4.33 -5.01
N ALA A 154 14.85 -5.41 -5.36
CA ALA A 154 14.76 -6.03 -6.69
C ALA A 154 14.74 -7.55 -6.57
N ALA A 155 14.15 -8.23 -7.54
CA ALA A 155 14.11 -9.68 -7.63
C ALA A 155 14.42 -10.14 -9.05
N ASN A 156 15.05 -11.32 -9.16
CA ASN A 156 15.39 -11.96 -10.43
C ASN A 156 14.75 -13.34 -10.51
N TYR A 157 14.07 -13.62 -11.59
CA TYR A 157 13.39 -14.89 -11.84
C TYR A 157 13.94 -15.52 -13.10
N PRO A 158 14.81 -16.54 -12.98
CA PRO A 158 15.44 -17.20 -14.14
C PRO A 158 14.47 -18.08 -14.94
N ALA A 159 13.38 -18.54 -14.31
CA ALA A 159 12.34 -19.36 -14.92
C ALA A 159 10.98 -19.05 -14.30
N ASP A 160 9.88 -19.39 -14.98
CA ASP A 160 8.48 -19.18 -14.51
C ASP A 160 8.21 -17.74 -14.00
N ALA A 161 8.84 -16.78 -14.65
CA ALA A 161 8.87 -15.40 -14.19
C ALA A 161 7.47 -14.77 -13.98
N VAL A 162 6.48 -15.15 -14.80
CA VAL A 162 5.13 -14.59 -14.71
C VAL A 162 4.49 -14.90 -13.36
N SER A 163 4.56 -16.13 -12.88
CA SER A 163 4.02 -16.55 -11.59
C SER A 163 4.68 -15.79 -10.43
N HIS A 164 6.00 -15.72 -10.42
CA HIS A 164 6.75 -14.97 -9.40
C HIS A 164 6.46 -13.46 -9.44
N ILE A 165 6.41 -12.86 -10.64
CA ILE A 165 6.04 -11.45 -10.82
C ILE A 165 4.66 -11.18 -10.23
N LEU A 166 3.65 -12.01 -10.54
CA LEU A 166 2.30 -11.84 -10.00
C LEU A 166 2.24 -11.96 -8.47
N ASN A 167 3.02 -12.86 -7.88
CA ASN A 167 3.14 -13.02 -6.44
C ASN A 167 3.74 -11.78 -5.77
N GLU A 168 4.82 -11.23 -6.33
CA GLU A 168 5.45 -10.02 -5.80
C GLU A 168 4.59 -8.77 -6.03
N LEU A 169 3.97 -8.63 -7.19
CA LEU A 169 3.00 -7.56 -7.43
C LEU A 169 1.85 -7.61 -6.42
N GLY A 170 1.35 -8.82 -6.12
CA GLY A 170 0.32 -9.01 -5.11
C GLY A 170 0.79 -8.70 -3.69
N ARG A 171 2.08 -8.86 -3.37
CA ARG A 171 2.68 -8.55 -2.08
C ARG A 171 2.89 -7.05 -1.88
N PHE A 172 3.55 -6.41 -2.82
CA PHE A 172 3.86 -4.99 -2.73
C PHE A 172 2.66 -4.09 -3.07
N ALA A 173 1.70 -4.61 -3.84
CA ALA A 173 0.51 -3.89 -4.30
C ALA A 173 0.85 -2.46 -4.79
N PRO A 174 1.75 -2.32 -5.79
CA PRO A 174 2.24 -1.03 -6.23
C PRO A 174 1.10 -0.16 -6.76
N ARG A 175 1.18 1.15 -6.50
CA ARG A 175 0.23 2.12 -7.03
C ARG A 175 0.51 2.47 -8.49
N GLU A 176 1.75 2.21 -8.92
CA GLU A 176 2.21 2.52 -10.27
C GLU A 176 3.26 1.50 -10.71
N ALA A 177 3.25 1.13 -11.99
CA ALA A 177 4.15 0.16 -12.57
C ALA A 177 4.72 0.66 -13.89
N VAL A 178 6.04 0.66 -14.03
CA VAL A 178 6.76 0.86 -15.28
C VAL A 178 7.04 -0.52 -15.87
N CYS A 179 6.51 -0.81 -17.04
CA CYS A 179 6.58 -2.13 -17.64
C CYS A 179 7.42 -2.11 -18.92
N ALA A 180 8.33 -3.08 -19.06
CA ALA A 180 8.93 -3.38 -20.37
C ALA A 180 7.82 -3.83 -21.34
N ASP A 181 8.03 -3.64 -22.63
CA ASP A 181 7.00 -3.89 -23.65
C ASP A 181 6.42 -5.31 -23.54
N ALA A 182 7.26 -6.33 -23.40
CA ALA A 182 6.84 -7.71 -23.24
C ALA A 182 5.99 -7.95 -21.96
N ALA A 183 6.26 -7.22 -20.89
CA ALA A 183 5.49 -7.31 -19.65
C ALA A 183 4.16 -6.54 -19.79
N ALA A 184 4.16 -5.40 -20.47
CA ALA A 184 2.96 -4.59 -20.73
C ALA A 184 1.96 -5.29 -21.67
N GLU A 185 2.47 -6.07 -22.64
CA GLU A 185 1.67 -6.86 -23.58
C GLU A 185 1.17 -8.17 -22.98
N HIS A 186 1.78 -8.67 -21.88
CA HIS A 186 1.37 -9.91 -21.26
C HIS A 186 0.02 -9.76 -20.53
N ASP A 187 -1.00 -10.45 -21.03
CA ASP A 187 -2.39 -10.28 -20.57
C ASP A 187 -2.60 -10.48 -19.06
N GLU A 188 -1.94 -11.48 -18.46
CA GLU A 188 -2.08 -11.76 -17.02
C GLU A 188 -1.47 -10.66 -16.17
N ILE A 189 -0.24 -10.20 -16.49
CA ILE A 189 0.44 -9.11 -15.77
C ILE A 189 -0.37 -7.82 -15.89
N ARG A 190 -0.77 -7.46 -17.11
CA ARG A 190 -1.57 -6.26 -17.38
C ARG A 190 -2.91 -6.28 -16.64
N THR A 191 -3.63 -7.40 -16.71
CA THR A 191 -4.93 -7.57 -16.03
C THR A 191 -4.76 -7.50 -14.52
N PHE A 192 -3.71 -8.10 -13.97
CA PHE A 192 -3.43 -8.07 -12.55
C PHE A 192 -3.14 -6.65 -12.06
N LEU A 193 -2.24 -5.93 -12.74
CA LEU A 193 -1.93 -4.54 -12.40
C LEU A 193 -3.15 -3.63 -12.51
N THR A 194 -3.86 -3.66 -13.65
CA THR A 194 -4.92 -2.68 -13.93
C THR A 194 -6.25 -3.00 -13.25
N LYS A 195 -6.71 -4.27 -13.30
CA LYS A 195 -8.03 -4.64 -12.79
C LYS A 195 -8.02 -5.10 -11.34
N ARG A 196 -6.97 -5.78 -10.88
CA ARG A 196 -6.91 -6.27 -9.50
C ARG A 196 -6.29 -5.29 -8.52
N LEU A 197 -5.15 -4.68 -8.90
CA LEU A 197 -4.44 -3.72 -8.04
C LEU A 197 -4.88 -2.27 -8.27
N GLY A 198 -5.43 -1.95 -9.45
CA GLY A 198 -5.77 -0.58 -9.84
C GLY A 198 -4.54 0.30 -10.03
N SER A 199 -3.40 -0.32 -10.37
CA SER A 199 -2.13 0.38 -10.59
C SER A 199 -2.16 1.18 -11.90
N LEU A 200 -1.55 2.35 -11.90
CA LEU A 200 -1.23 3.08 -13.12
C LEU A 200 -0.08 2.35 -13.83
N VAL A 201 -0.27 2.01 -15.11
CA VAL A 201 0.76 1.31 -15.90
C VAL A 201 1.38 2.26 -16.90
N GLU A 202 2.71 2.34 -16.89
CA GLU A 202 3.55 3.17 -17.75
C GLU A 202 4.39 2.29 -18.66
N ALA A 203 4.51 2.66 -19.94
CA ALA A 203 5.43 2.00 -20.86
C ALA A 203 6.87 2.38 -20.52
N GLY A 204 7.74 1.39 -20.40
CA GLY A 204 9.12 1.61 -19.97
C GLY A 204 10.10 1.95 -21.10
N GLY A 205 9.84 1.50 -22.33
CA GLY A 205 10.70 1.75 -23.49
C GLY A 205 12.17 1.37 -23.25
N ASP A 206 13.08 2.21 -23.71
CA ASP A 206 14.53 1.99 -23.62
C ASP A 206 15.12 2.04 -22.20
N ARG A 207 14.32 2.36 -21.17
CA ARG A 207 14.80 2.41 -19.78
C ARG A 207 15.33 1.05 -19.29
N PHE A 208 14.86 -0.05 -19.88
CA PHE A 208 15.22 -1.43 -19.54
C PHE A 208 16.47 -1.95 -20.25
N GLU A 209 17.17 -1.13 -21.07
CA GLU A 209 18.40 -1.54 -21.72
C GLU A 209 19.47 -1.84 -20.65
N TYR A 210 20.06 -3.07 -20.73
CA TYR A 210 20.90 -3.61 -19.65
C TYR A 210 22.12 -2.75 -19.30
N MET A 211 22.88 -2.29 -20.31
CA MET A 211 24.09 -1.53 -20.06
C MET A 211 23.80 -0.18 -19.39
N ALA A 212 22.76 0.50 -19.86
CA ALA A 212 22.32 1.77 -19.29
C ALA A 212 21.70 1.55 -17.89
N ALA A 213 20.95 0.46 -17.70
CA ALA A 213 20.37 0.09 -16.40
C ALA A 213 21.47 -0.22 -15.38
N ALA A 214 22.47 -1.03 -15.74
CA ALA A 214 23.60 -1.35 -14.88
C ALA A 214 24.41 -0.11 -14.47
N ALA A 215 24.66 0.80 -15.42
CA ALA A 215 25.37 2.05 -15.13
C ALA A 215 24.59 2.91 -14.11
N ARG A 216 23.27 3.05 -14.26
CA ARG A 216 22.42 3.81 -13.31
C ARG A 216 22.40 3.18 -11.91
N VAL A 217 22.33 1.85 -11.84
CA VAL A 217 22.39 1.11 -10.57
C VAL A 217 23.74 1.35 -9.89
N CYS A 218 24.85 1.21 -10.61
CA CYS A 218 26.18 1.48 -10.06
C CYS A 218 26.34 2.93 -9.58
N GLU A 219 25.86 3.90 -10.35
CA GLU A 219 25.90 5.32 -9.99
C GLU A 219 25.09 5.61 -8.73
N GLN A 220 23.83 5.12 -8.64
CA GLN A 220 22.96 5.36 -7.50
C GLN A 220 23.51 4.81 -6.19
N PHE A 221 24.08 3.60 -6.21
CA PHE A 221 24.56 2.94 -5.00
C PHE A 221 26.07 3.14 -4.76
N GLY A 222 26.76 3.85 -5.64
CA GLY A 222 28.18 4.21 -5.48
C GLY A 222 29.14 3.02 -5.59
N VAL A 223 28.80 2.02 -6.39
CA VAL A 223 29.59 0.79 -6.59
C VAL A 223 30.23 0.77 -8.00
N GLN A 224 31.29 -0.03 -8.18
CA GLN A 224 31.97 -0.16 -9.47
C GLN A 224 31.30 -1.18 -10.39
N SER A 225 30.64 -2.17 -9.81
CA SER A 225 30.00 -3.27 -10.51
C SER A 225 28.71 -3.67 -9.80
N THR A 226 27.74 -4.17 -10.55
CA THR A 226 26.50 -4.76 -10.02
C THR A 226 26.78 -6.00 -9.16
N ASP A 227 27.93 -6.66 -9.30
CA ASP A 227 28.34 -7.80 -8.48
C ASP A 227 28.50 -7.44 -7.01
N GLU A 228 28.98 -6.22 -6.70
CA GLU A 228 29.12 -5.71 -5.33
C GLU A 228 27.77 -5.61 -4.59
N LEU A 229 26.67 -5.53 -5.34
CA LEU A 229 25.30 -5.53 -4.83
C LEU A 229 24.67 -6.93 -4.84
N GLY A 230 25.40 -7.98 -5.21
CA GLY A 230 24.87 -9.32 -5.37
C GLY A 230 24.03 -9.53 -6.64
N LEU A 231 24.07 -8.60 -7.60
CA LEU A 231 23.28 -8.64 -8.83
C LEU A 231 24.02 -9.26 -10.03
N GLY A 232 25.22 -9.80 -9.85
CA GLY A 232 26.05 -10.33 -10.95
C GLY A 232 25.38 -11.45 -11.76
N GLU A 233 24.62 -12.31 -11.11
CA GLU A 233 23.85 -13.38 -11.75
C GLU A 233 22.35 -13.04 -11.92
N ALA A 234 21.98 -11.76 -11.77
CA ALA A 234 20.60 -11.29 -11.75
C ALA A 234 20.29 -10.22 -12.81
N PRO A 235 20.52 -10.49 -14.12
CA PRO A 235 20.42 -9.45 -15.16
C PRO A 235 19.01 -8.87 -15.29
N ALA A 236 17.96 -9.63 -15.07
CA ALA A 236 16.59 -9.14 -15.15
C ALA A 236 16.27 -8.19 -13.98
N ALA A 237 16.80 -8.44 -12.79
CA ALA A 237 16.70 -7.52 -11.65
C ALA A 237 17.46 -6.21 -11.93
N VAL A 238 18.64 -6.27 -12.58
CA VAL A 238 19.39 -5.07 -12.99
C VAL A 238 18.57 -4.23 -13.97
N CYS A 239 17.97 -4.85 -15.01
CA CYS A 239 17.12 -4.16 -15.97
C CYS A 239 15.94 -3.47 -15.26
N ALA A 240 15.24 -4.18 -14.36
CA ALA A 240 14.12 -3.63 -13.61
C ALA A 240 14.55 -2.49 -12.66
N ALA A 241 15.63 -2.68 -11.88
CA ALA A 241 16.14 -1.67 -10.96
C ALA A 241 16.60 -0.40 -11.69
N GLY A 242 17.35 -0.56 -12.79
CA GLY A 242 17.83 0.56 -13.59
C GLY A 242 16.72 1.33 -14.30
N ALA A 243 15.64 0.63 -14.74
CA ALA A 243 14.47 1.27 -15.33
C ALA A 243 13.67 2.06 -14.28
N LEU A 244 13.53 1.51 -13.08
CA LEU A 244 12.87 2.18 -11.95
C LEU A 244 13.62 3.45 -11.54
N LEU A 245 14.94 3.39 -11.43
CA LEU A 245 15.79 4.55 -11.15
C LEU A 245 15.69 5.62 -12.23
N ALA A 246 15.71 5.21 -13.52
CA ALA A 246 15.52 6.14 -14.63
C ALA A 246 14.20 6.92 -14.51
N TYR A 247 13.11 6.20 -14.25
CA TYR A 247 11.80 6.81 -14.09
C TYR A 247 11.73 7.77 -12.89
N LEU A 248 12.36 7.38 -11.77
CA LEU A 248 12.45 8.25 -10.59
C LEU A 248 13.25 9.52 -10.86
N HIS A 249 14.38 9.44 -11.56
CA HIS A 249 15.15 10.63 -11.95
C HIS A 249 14.38 11.56 -12.89
N GLU A 250 13.70 10.99 -13.89
CA GLU A 250 12.88 11.75 -14.84
C GLU A 250 11.73 12.49 -14.17
N THR A 251 11.07 11.85 -13.19
CA THR A 251 9.90 12.41 -12.53
C THR A 251 10.24 13.32 -11.37
N GLN A 252 11.26 13.00 -10.58
CA GLN A 252 11.58 13.77 -9.38
C GLN A 252 12.53 14.95 -9.65
N LYS A 253 13.42 14.83 -10.63
CA LYS A 253 14.40 15.86 -11.01
C LYS A 253 15.23 16.42 -9.84
N CYS A 254 15.40 15.62 -8.79
CA CYS A 254 16.15 15.96 -7.58
C CYS A 254 17.01 14.77 -7.14
N ASP A 255 17.84 15.01 -6.13
CA ASP A 255 18.70 13.98 -5.56
C ASP A 255 17.86 12.87 -4.89
N LEU A 256 18.20 11.63 -5.20
CA LEU A 256 17.63 10.41 -4.61
C LEU A 256 18.55 9.82 -3.51
N GLY A 257 19.38 10.63 -2.89
CA GLY A 257 20.40 10.23 -1.92
C GLY A 257 19.88 9.52 -0.65
N HIS A 258 18.58 9.47 -0.43
CA HIS A 258 17.93 8.67 0.62
C HIS A 258 17.72 7.20 0.20
N ILE A 259 17.76 6.86 -1.11
CA ILE A 259 17.77 5.48 -1.62
C ILE A 259 19.20 4.99 -1.59
N ARG A 260 19.60 4.38 -0.47
CA ARG A 260 21.00 4.02 -0.20
C ARG A 260 21.30 2.53 -0.25
N ARG A 261 20.29 1.71 -0.16
CA ARG A 261 20.43 0.25 -0.14
C ARG A 261 19.50 -0.37 -1.15
N LEU A 262 20.02 -1.38 -1.84
CA LEU A 262 19.23 -2.28 -2.66
C LEU A 262 19.16 -3.60 -1.92
N GLU A 263 17.96 -4.08 -1.63
CA GLU A 263 17.71 -5.42 -1.10
C GLU A 263 17.41 -6.36 -2.27
N LEU A 264 18.28 -7.35 -2.50
CA LEU A 264 17.96 -8.42 -3.44
C LEU A 264 17.01 -9.40 -2.75
N LEU A 265 15.81 -9.50 -3.29
CA LEU A 265 14.80 -10.42 -2.81
C LEU A 265 15.16 -11.84 -3.30
N GLY A 266 15.41 -12.75 -2.37
CA GLY A 266 15.68 -14.15 -2.64
C GLY A 266 14.73 -15.06 -1.87
N ASP A 267 14.45 -16.22 -2.41
CA ASP A 267 13.52 -17.20 -1.81
C ASP A 267 14.12 -17.93 -0.60
N ASP A 268 15.44 -17.86 -0.39
CA ASP A 268 16.16 -18.68 0.59
C ASP A 268 15.97 -18.24 2.06
N HIS A 269 15.44 -17.05 2.31
CA HIS A 269 15.35 -16.50 3.67
C HIS A 269 13.92 -16.43 4.21
N TYR A 270 12.93 -16.42 3.34
CA TYR A 270 11.54 -16.19 3.70
C TYR A 270 10.63 -17.28 3.13
N MET A 271 9.58 -17.58 3.89
CA MET A 271 8.50 -18.45 3.43
C MET A 271 7.83 -17.84 2.19
N GLU A 272 7.66 -18.64 1.16
CA GLU A 272 6.92 -18.22 -0.02
C GLU A 272 5.41 -18.33 0.25
N LEU A 273 4.71 -17.23 0.01
CA LEU A 273 3.25 -17.12 0.10
C LEU A 273 2.74 -16.54 -1.20
N ASP A 274 1.95 -17.29 -1.93
CA ASP A 274 1.30 -16.78 -3.13
C ASP A 274 0.19 -15.76 -2.80
N TYR A 275 -0.21 -15.00 -3.80
CA TYR A 275 -1.26 -13.99 -3.65
C TYR A 275 -2.56 -14.59 -3.12
N THR A 276 -2.95 -15.76 -3.62
CA THR A 276 -4.17 -16.47 -3.23
C THR A 276 -4.14 -16.87 -1.77
N THR A 277 -3.03 -17.41 -1.29
CA THR A 277 -2.84 -17.78 0.12
C THR A 277 -2.88 -16.58 1.05
N ARG A 278 -2.18 -15.48 0.73
CA ARG A 278 -2.24 -14.25 1.53
C ARG A 278 -3.67 -13.73 1.67
N ARG A 279 -4.41 -13.75 0.57
CA ARG A 279 -5.82 -13.33 0.52
C ARG A 279 -6.73 -14.28 1.29
N ASN A 280 -6.64 -15.60 1.06
CA ASN A 280 -7.48 -16.61 1.70
C ASN A 280 -7.29 -16.68 3.21
N LEU A 281 -6.08 -16.42 3.70
CA LEU A 281 -5.76 -16.35 5.12
C LEU A 281 -6.02 -14.97 5.73
N GLU A 282 -6.44 -13.99 4.93
CA GLU A 282 -6.73 -12.63 5.36
C GLU A 282 -5.58 -12.05 6.22
N LEU A 283 -4.35 -12.11 5.68
CA LEU A 283 -3.17 -11.76 6.47
C LEU A 283 -3.14 -10.28 6.83
N THR A 284 -3.39 -9.39 5.88
CA THR A 284 -3.28 -7.94 6.07
C THR A 284 -4.59 -7.19 5.89
N GLU A 285 -5.53 -7.75 5.13
CA GLU A 285 -6.83 -7.15 4.82
C GLU A 285 -7.92 -8.24 4.81
N ASN A 286 -9.14 -7.84 5.18
CA ASN A 286 -10.31 -8.72 5.16
C ASN A 286 -10.85 -8.90 3.74
N LEU A 287 -11.20 -10.11 3.35
CA LEU A 287 -11.71 -10.45 2.00
C LEU A 287 -12.96 -9.68 1.59
N ARG A 288 -13.83 -9.36 2.56
CA ARG A 288 -15.15 -8.79 2.29
C ARG A 288 -15.11 -7.27 2.15
N SER A 289 -14.36 -6.59 3.02
CA SER A 289 -14.34 -5.13 3.09
C SER A 289 -13.05 -4.50 2.56
N GLY A 290 -11.96 -5.28 2.36
CA GLY A 290 -10.64 -4.76 2.04
C GLY A 290 -9.98 -3.97 3.17
N GLU A 291 -10.56 -4.01 4.38
CA GLU A 291 -10.06 -3.29 5.54
C GLU A 291 -9.09 -4.14 6.36
N LYS A 292 -8.22 -3.49 7.13
CA LYS A 292 -7.34 -4.13 8.10
C LYS A 292 -8.12 -4.90 9.18
N ARG A 293 -9.29 -4.38 9.60
CA ARG A 293 -10.12 -5.02 10.63
C ARG A 293 -10.61 -6.40 10.19
N GLY A 294 -10.36 -7.40 11.02
CA GLY A 294 -10.70 -8.79 10.71
C GLY A 294 -9.57 -9.58 10.03
N SER A 295 -8.38 -8.99 9.85
CA SER A 295 -7.19 -9.67 9.36
C SER A 295 -6.27 -10.13 10.50
N LEU A 296 -5.24 -10.95 10.19
CA LEU A 296 -4.20 -11.31 11.15
C LEU A 296 -3.45 -10.07 11.63
N LEU A 297 -3.09 -9.16 10.72
CA LEU A 297 -2.42 -7.91 11.06
C LEU A 297 -3.23 -7.06 12.04
N TRP A 298 -4.55 -7.03 11.94
CA TRP A 298 -5.39 -6.31 12.90
C TRP A 298 -5.25 -6.83 14.35
N VAL A 299 -5.07 -8.14 14.51
CA VAL A 299 -4.84 -8.75 15.83
C VAL A 299 -3.49 -8.37 16.38
N LEU A 300 -2.44 -8.47 15.56
CA LEU A 300 -1.04 -8.34 15.96
C LEU A 300 -0.58 -6.89 16.07
N ASP A 301 -1.15 -5.97 15.29
CA ASP A 301 -0.65 -4.60 15.24
C ASP A 301 -1.18 -3.73 16.38
N LYS A 302 -0.28 -3.52 17.33
CA LYS A 302 -0.38 -2.59 18.46
C LYS A 302 0.76 -1.57 18.45
N THR A 303 1.45 -1.45 17.31
CA THR A 303 2.57 -0.51 17.13
C THR A 303 2.17 0.92 17.45
N LYS A 304 3.15 1.73 17.78
CA LYS A 304 2.97 3.15 18.16
C LYS A 304 3.57 4.08 17.11
N THR A 305 4.48 3.56 16.28
CA THR A 305 5.14 4.33 15.22
C THR A 305 4.68 3.85 13.84
N PRO A 306 4.55 4.75 12.85
CA PRO A 306 4.25 4.34 11.47
C PRO A 306 5.27 3.36 10.89
N MET A 307 6.54 3.54 11.23
CA MET A 307 7.66 2.68 10.80
C MET A 307 7.50 1.25 11.35
N GLY A 308 7.15 1.11 12.63
CA GLY A 308 6.85 -0.18 13.26
C GLY A 308 5.65 -0.86 12.61
N GLY A 309 4.60 -0.11 12.28
CA GLY A 309 3.42 -0.63 11.58
C GLY A 309 3.74 -1.19 10.20
N ARG A 310 4.54 -0.46 9.39
CA ARG A 310 5.01 -0.93 8.07
C ARG A 310 5.87 -2.20 8.21
N LEU A 311 6.81 -2.20 9.15
CA LEU A 311 7.67 -3.36 9.38
C LEU A 311 6.89 -4.59 9.86
N LEU A 312 5.93 -4.43 10.76
CA LEU A 312 5.10 -5.54 11.22
C LEU A 312 4.24 -6.12 10.10
N ARG A 313 3.70 -5.28 9.20
CA ARG A 313 3.02 -5.72 7.97
C ARG A 313 3.96 -6.58 7.12
N ALA A 314 5.18 -6.10 6.87
CA ALA A 314 6.18 -6.84 6.12
C ALA A 314 6.53 -8.19 6.78
N TRP A 315 6.61 -8.27 8.12
CA TRP A 315 6.85 -9.52 8.83
C TRP A 315 5.70 -10.53 8.69
N VAL A 316 4.45 -10.07 8.68
CA VAL A 316 3.28 -10.92 8.45
C VAL A 316 3.29 -11.48 7.02
N GLU A 317 3.71 -10.69 6.05
CA GLU A 317 3.75 -11.07 4.63
C GLU A 317 4.96 -11.92 4.25
N ARG A 318 6.04 -11.90 5.08
CA ARG A 318 7.31 -12.60 4.86
C ARG A 318 7.79 -13.33 6.13
N PRO A 319 7.16 -14.45 6.54
CA PRO A 319 7.65 -15.28 7.63
C PRO A 319 9.06 -15.83 7.32
N LEU A 320 9.86 -16.05 8.35
CA LEU A 320 11.24 -16.49 8.23
C LEU A 320 11.35 -18.00 8.02
N LEU A 321 12.38 -18.45 7.31
CA LEU A 321 12.76 -19.88 7.19
C LEU A 321 13.85 -20.28 8.18
N SER A 322 14.63 -19.35 8.68
CA SER A 322 15.74 -19.65 9.59
C SER A 322 15.27 -19.80 11.04
N PRO A 323 15.36 -21.02 11.66
CA PRO A 323 15.01 -21.19 13.07
C PRO A 323 15.85 -20.30 14.00
N VAL A 324 17.07 -19.98 13.62
CA VAL A 324 17.94 -19.10 14.40
C VAL A 324 17.39 -17.68 14.46
N GLN A 325 16.98 -17.14 13.32
CA GLN A 325 16.38 -15.79 13.25
C GLN A 325 15.01 -15.74 13.93
N ILE A 326 14.21 -16.81 13.77
CA ILE A 326 12.91 -16.94 14.42
C ILE A 326 13.09 -16.94 15.92
N ARG A 327 13.95 -17.80 16.49
CA ARG A 327 14.23 -17.85 17.93
C ARG A 327 14.81 -16.54 18.47
N ARG A 328 15.59 -15.82 17.67
CA ARG A 328 16.11 -14.51 18.04
C ARG A 328 14.99 -13.49 18.24
N ARG A 329 13.94 -13.50 17.39
CA ARG A 329 12.74 -12.66 17.57
C ARG A 329 11.90 -13.14 18.76
N LEU A 330 11.65 -14.45 18.86
CA LEU A 330 10.89 -15.05 19.94
C LEU A 330 11.50 -14.72 21.31
N GLY A 331 12.82 -14.79 21.48
CA GLY A 331 13.51 -14.44 22.73
C GLY A 331 13.33 -12.96 23.11
N ALA A 332 13.27 -12.06 22.14
CA ALA A 332 12.96 -10.66 22.43
C ALA A 332 11.50 -10.46 22.85
N VAL A 333 10.57 -11.14 22.16
CA VAL A 333 9.15 -11.11 22.52
C VAL A 333 8.93 -11.70 23.92
N GLU A 334 9.63 -12.80 24.26
CA GLU A 334 9.55 -13.46 25.56
C GLU A 334 10.01 -12.53 26.68
N GLU A 335 11.18 -11.88 26.53
CA GLU A 335 11.71 -10.93 27.49
C GLU A 335 10.75 -9.76 27.71
N LEU A 336 10.24 -9.16 26.64
CA LEU A 336 9.29 -8.06 26.69
C LEU A 336 7.92 -8.50 27.23
N ALA A 337 7.50 -9.73 27.00
CA ALA A 337 6.25 -10.26 27.55
C ALA A 337 6.37 -10.55 29.06
N GLY A 338 7.55 -10.99 29.50
CA GLY A 338 7.85 -11.27 30.91
C GLY A 338 7.98 -10.00 31.78
N ASP A 339 8.46 -8.88 31.19
CA ASP A 339 8.62 -7.63 31.93
C ASP A 339 7.58 -6.58 31.48
N ASN A 340 6.49 -6.49 32.22
CA ASN A 340 5.41 -5.53 31.99
C ASN A 340 5.83 -4.07 32.19
N VAL A 341 6.80 -3.80 33.08
CA VAL A 341 7.25 -2.45 33.40
C VAL A 341 8.11 -1.94 32.25
N LEU A 342 9.13 -2.71 31.86
CA LEU A 342 9.99 -2.38 30.73
C LEU A 342 9.16 -2.15 29.46
N ARG A 343 8.26 -3.11 29.12
CA ARG A 343 7.40 -2.98 27.93
C ARG A 343 6.54 -1.71 28.01
N GLY A 344 5.96 -1.40 29.16
CA GLY A 344 5.12 -0.21 29.35
C GLY A 344 5.90 1.10 29.15
N GLU A 345 7.11 1.19 29.68
CA GLU A 345 7.99 2.35 29.51
C GLU A 345 8.46 2.52 28.05
N LEU A 346 8.86 1.42 27.40
CA LEU A 346 9.21 1.43 25.97
C LEU A 346 8.04 1.91 25.10
N ILE A 347 6.84 1.39 25.31
CA ILE A 347 5.62 1.81 24.60
C ILE A 347 5.32 3.29 24.82
N ARG A 348 5.58 3.82 26.01
CA ARG A 348 5.40 5.24 26.31
C ARG A 348 6.37 6.11 25.49
N CYS A 349 7.65 5.75 25.46
CA CYS A 349 8.65 6.47 24.65
C CYS A 349 8.35 6.38 23.14
N LEU A 350 7.95 5.20 22.66
CA LEU A 350 7.62 4.97 21.25
C LEU A 350 6.44 5.84 20.75
N ARG A 351 5.49 6.18 21.60
CA ARG A 351 4.36 7.07 21.24
C ARG A 351 4.78 8.49 20.87
N GLU A 352 5.90 8.93 21.40
CA GLU A 352 6.45 10.27 21.14
C GLU A 352 7.31 10.32 19.87
N ILE A 353 7.51 9.16 19.21
CA ILE A 353 8.33 9.04 18.00
C ILE A 353 7.44 9.00 16.77
N GLY A 354 7.60 9.99 15.90
CA GLY A 354 6.93 10.09 14.60
C GLY A 354 7.64 9.27 13.51
N ASP A 355 7.33 9.58 12.27
CA ASP A 355 7.88 8.86 11.10
C ASP A 355 9.25 9.43 10.67
N MET A 356 10.31 8.98 11.34
CA MET A 356 11.68 9.44 11.08
C MET A 356 12.11 9.16 9.64
N GLN A 357 11.70 8.03 9.04
CA GLN A 357 12.04 7.67 7.67
C GLN A 357 11.48 8.71 6.69
N ARG A 358 10.19 9.03 6.79
CA ARG A 358 9.55 10.01 5.92
C ARG A 358 10.02 11.45 6.19
N LEU A 359 10.35 11.77 7.43
CA LEU A 359 10.89 13.10 7.80
C LEU A 359 12.25 13.34 7.17
N VAL A 360 13.19 12.39 7.27
CA VAL A 360 14.53 12.54 6.69
C VAL A 360 14.49 12.52 5.16
N SER A 361 13.64 11.72 4.56
CA SER A 361 13.46 11.70 3.09
C SER A 361 13.01 13.06 2.57
N ARG A 362 12.09 13.75 3.26
CA ARG A 362 11.70 15.13 2.89
C ARG A 362 12.83 16.14 3.02
N ALA A 363 13.74 15.94 3.98
CA ALA A 363 14.93 16.79 4.10
C ALA A 363 15.86 16.62 2.88
N VAL A 364 16.06 15.38 2.41
CA VAL A 364 16.83 15.09 1.19
C VAL A 364 16.18 15.70 -0.05
N TYR A 365 14.87 15.52 -0.23
CA TYR A 365 14.12 16.11 -1.36
C TYR A 365 14.06 17.63 -1.37
N GLY A 366 14.41 18.29 -0.29
CA GLY A 366 14.27 19.73 -0.20
C GLY A 366 12.86 20.22 0.10
N SER A 367 11.91 19.33 0.37
CA SER A 367 10.52 19.66 0.68
C SER A 367 10.23 19.79 2.18
N ALA A 368 11.18 19.42 3.05
CA ALA A 368 11.02 19.58 4.49
C ALA A 368 10.90 21.07 4.88
N ASN A 369 9.99 21.36 5.81
CA ASN A 369 9.81 22.67 6.43
C ASN A 369 10.35 22.69 7.88
N GLY A 370 10.23 23.81 8.56
CA GLY A 370 10.70 23.96 9.95
C GLY A 370 10.04 22.98 10.92
N ARG A 371 8.75 22.69 10.74
CA ARG A 371 8.01 21.72 11.56
C ARG A 371 8.50 20.29 11.37
N ASP A 372 8.89 19.93 10.15
CA ASP A 372 9.45 18.61 9.85
C ASP A 372 10.78 18.38 10.56
N LEU A 373 11.69 19.37 10.51
CA LEU A 373 12.97 19.28 11.20
C LEU A 373 12.78 19.28 12.72
N HIS A 374 11.89 20.12 13.26
CA HIS A 374 11.58 20.11 14.69
C HIS A 374 10.98 18.76 15.13
N ALA A 375 10.05 18.19 14.36
CA ALA A 375 9.50 16.87 14.63
C ALA A 375 10.57 15.77 14.62
N LEU A 376 11.55 15.84 13.70
CA LEU A 376 12.69 14.93 13.69
C LEU A 376 13.55 15.09 14.97
N ALA A 377 13.78 16.31 15.42
CA ALA A 377 14.52 16.55 16.68
C ALA A 377 13.78 15.95 17.89
N LEU A 378 12.45 16.12 17.97
CA LEU A 378 11.63 15.50 19.01
C LEU A 378 11.74 13.97 19.01
N CYS A 379 11.75 13.35 17.82
CA CYS A 379 11.98 11.91 17.70
C CYS A 379 13.37 11.52 18.23
N CYS A 380 14.43 12.22 17.78
CA CYS A 380 15.79 11.96 18.21
C CYS A 380 15.98 12.15 19.73
N ALA A 381 15.30 13.09 20.35
CA ALA A 381 15.33 13.32 21.81
C ALA A 381 14.84 12.12 22.63
N GLN A 382 14.04 11.21 22.07
CA GLN A 382 13.57 10.00 22.73
C GLN A 382 14.56 8.83 22.65
N LEU A 383 15.46 8.82 21.68
CA LEU A 383 16.39 7.69 21.45
C LEU A 383 17.30 7.39 22.63
N PRO A 384 17.88 8.38 23.36
CA PRO A 384 18.64 8.13 24.58
C PRO A 384 17.82 7.45 25.66
N ASN A 385 16.53 7.78 25.80
CA ASN A 385 15.63 7.16 26.77
C ASN A 385 15.41 5.68 26.44
N LEU A 386 15.19 5.35 25.14
CA LEU A 386 15.05 3.97 24.68
C LEU A 386 16.32 3.16 24.94
N THR A 387 17.49 3.68 24.59
CA THR A 387 18.76 2.98 24.83
C THR A 387 19.05 2.77 26.32
N ALA A 388 18.68 3.74 27.17
CA ALA A 388 18.80 3.61 28.63
C ALA A 388 17.91 2.51 29.20
N LEU A 389 16.65 2.40 28.72
CA LEU A 389 15.73 1.33 29.12
C LEU A 389 16.21 -0.06 28.66
N LEU A 390 16.90 -0.13 27.53
CA LEU A 390 17.41 -1.39 26.97
C LEU A 390 18.81 -1.79 27.48
N ARG A 391 19.36 -1.09 28.50
CA ARG A 391 20.73 -1.36 29.00
C ARG A 391 20.92 -2.77 29.52
N ASP A 392 19.94 -3.27 30.27
CA ASP A 392 20.04 -4.51 31.04
C ASP A 392 19.29 -5.68 30.36
N VAL A 393 18.96 -5.58 29.08
CA VAL A 393 18.28 -6.65 28.34
C VAL A 393 19.22 -7.80 28.00
N HIS A 394 18.67 -9.01 27.94
CA HIS A 394 19.40 -10.25 27.75
C HIS A 394 19.27 -10.82 26.33
N SER A 395 18.14 -10.63 25.65
CA SER A 395 17.93 -11.16 24.31
C SER A 395 18.84 -10.49 23.27
N ALA A 396 19.39 -11.28 22.35
CA ALA A 396 20.32 -10.78 21.36
C ALA A 396 19.69 -9.68 20.46
N ALA A 397 18.41 -9.83 20.11
CA ALA A 397 17.74 -8.87 19.26
C ALA A 397 17.56 -7.51 19.97
N LEU A 398 17.23 -7.47 21.25
CA LEU A 398 17.11 -6.22 22.01
C LEU A 398 18.47 -5.59 22.28
N ARG A 399 19.51 -6.40 22.54
CA ARG A 399 20.90 -5.88 22.69
C ARG A 399 21.42 -5.20 21.44
N ASP A 400 21.10 -5.72 20.26
CA ASP A 400 21.49 -5.05 19.02
C ASP A 400 20.74 -3.72 18.84
N ILE A 401 19.46 -3.69 19.21
CA ILE A 401 18.66 -2.46 19.19
C ILE A 401 19.21 -1.44 20.20
N ALA A 402 19.65 -1.89 21.38
CA ALA A 402 20.25 -1.05 22.42
C ALA A 402 21.53 -0.31 21.94
N GLN A 403 22.21 -0.83 20.90
CA GLN A 403 23.39 -0.23 20.30
C GLN A 403 23.06 0.82 19.22
N MET A 404 21.78 1.17 19.02
CA MET A 404 21.41 2.19 18.03
C MET A 404 22.08 3.52 18.31
N ASP A 405 22.40 4.25 17.25
CA ASP A 405 22.85 5.63 17.34
C ASP A 405 21.72 6.52 17.87
N THR A 406 21.99 7.24 18.95
CA THR A 406 20.99 8.11 19.60
C THR A 406 20.79 9.45 18.88
N LEU A 407 21.61 9.76 17.86
CA LEU A 407 21.55 11.01 17.10
C LEU A 407 21.55 12.28 17.98
N ALA A 408 22.15 12.23 19.17
CA ALA A 408 22.10 13.31 20.13
C ALA A 408 22.78 14.60 19.60
N ASP A 409 23.83 14.45 18.82
CA ASP A 409 24.52 15.54 18.14
C ASP A 409 23.62 16.20 17.08
N LEU A 410 22.89 15.42 16.30
CA LEU A 410 21.97 15.90 15.30
C LEU A 410 20.76 16.61 15.95
N CYS A 411 20.19 16.00 16.99
CA CYS A 411 19.15 16.62 17.80
C CYS A 411 19.57 18.00 18.31
N ALA A 412 20.74 18.09 18.96
CA ALA A 412 21.25 19.35 19.49
C ALA A 412 21.48 20.41 18.41
N ARG A 413 21.91 20.02 17.19
CA ARG A 413 22.09 20.95 16.08
C ARG A 413 20.76 21.51 15.58
N ILE A 414 19.74 20.64 15.42
CA ILE A 414 18.41 21.07 14.98
C ILE A 414 17.77 21.96 16.06
N ASP A 415 17.78 21.57 17.33
CA ASP A 415 17.21 22.32 18.45
C ASP A 415 17.87 23.69 18.64
N ARG A 416 19.17 23.79 18.38
CA ARG A 416 19.86 25.08 18.40
C ARG A 416 19.40 26.01 17.30
N ALA A 417 19.02 25.46 16.13
CA ALA A 417 18.69 26.23 14.94
C ALA A 417 17.21 26.56 14.83
N ILE A 418 16.33 25.58 15.05
CA ILE A 418 14.90 25.69 14.77
C ILE A 418 14.13 26.04 16.05
N CYS A 419 13.17 26.96 15.95
CA CYS A 419 12.31 27.33 17.08
C CYS A 419 11.28 26.24 17.39
N ASP A 420 10.66 26.31 18.60
CA ASP A 420 9.73 25.28 19.06
C ASP A 420 8.41 25.25 18.28
N GLU A 421 7.96 26.40 17.77
CA GLU A 421 6.75 26.54 16.97
C GLU A 421 7.06 27.21 15.62
N PRO A 422 7.70 26.49 14.67
CA PRO A 422 8.06 27.06 13.39
C PRO A 422 6.80 27.33 12.53
N PRO A 423 6.79 28.42 11.74
CA PRO A 423 5.73 28.69 10.81
C PRO A 423 5.61 27.58 9.76
N PHE A 424 4.46 27.50 9.08
CA PHE A 424 4.25 26.51 8.03
C PHE A 424 5.12 26.79 6.80
N SER A 425 5.23 28.07 6.40
CA SER A 425 6.00 28.47 5.23
C SER A 425 7.40 28.90 5.62
N VAL A 426 8.40 28.31 4.96
CA VAL A 426 9.82 28.67 5.17
C VAL A 426 10.18 30.08 4.67
N ARG A 427 9.31 30.74 3.89
CA ARG A 427 9.53 32.08 3.35
C ARG A 427 8.91 33.20 4.18
N GLU A 428 8.17 32.87 5.22
CA GLU A 428 7.54 33.88 6.10
C GLU A 428 8.48 34.47 7.16
N GLY A 429 9.61 33.81 7.39
CA GLY A 429 10.54 34.11 8.48
C GLY A 429 10.02 33.63 9.84
N GLY A 430 10.83 33.75 10.90
CA GLY A 430 10.49 33.26 12.24
C GLY A 430 10.74 31.76 12.47
N ILE A 431 11.57 31.15 11.62
CA ILE A 431 11.90 29.73 11.71
C ILE A 431 13.03 29.48 12.70
N LEU A 432 14.01 30.36 12.70
CA LEU A 432 15.24 30.17 13.49
C LEU A 432 15.04 30.62 14.93
N ARG A 433 15.67 29.90 15.84
CA ARG A 433 15.70 30.23 17.26
C ARG A 433 16.55 31.51 17.50
N PRO A 434 16.13 32.39 18.42
CA PRO A 434 17.00 33.48 18.87
C PRO A 434 18.35 32.98 19.38
N GLY A 435 19.43 33.64 19.01
CA GLY A 435 20.79 33.24 19.37
C GLY A 435 21.48 32.30 18.37
N TYR A 436 20.78 31.84 17.31
CA TYR A 436 21.38 31.02 16.28
C TYR A 436 22.29 31.83 15.33
N SER A 437 21.84 33.02 14.92
CA SER A 437 22.59 33.91 14.03
C SER A 437 22.57 35.35 14.56
N GLU A 438 23.78 35.90 14.83
CA GLU A 438 23.91 37.28 15.30
C GLU A 438 23.34 38.29 14.30
N GLU A 439 23.46 38.02 13.00
CA GLU A 439 22.94 38.91 11.96
C GLU A 439 21.39 38.92 11.94
N VAL A 440 20.78 37.75 12.03
CA VAL A 440 19.31 37.64 12.12
C VAL A 440 18.79 38.34 13.38
N ASP A 441 19.44 38.12 14.52
CA ASP A 441 19.04 38.72 15.80
C ASP A 441 19.22 40.25 15.78
N ARG A 442 20.27 40.75 15.13
CA ARG A 442 20.46 42.21 14.95
C ARG A 442 19.33 42.79 14.08
N LEU A 443 18.98 42.13 12.99
CA LEU A 443 17.89 42.58 12.12
C LEU A 443 16.51 42.48 12.81
N ARG A 444 16.28 41.44 13.63
CA ARG A 444 15.09 41.34 14.46
C ARG A 444 14.99 42.47 15.48
N ASN A 445 16.11 42.83 16.12
CA ASN A 445 16.17 43.96 17.04
C ASN A 445 15.81 45.26 16.32
N VAL A 446 16.32 45.47 15.10
CA VAL A 446 15.95 46.67 14.29
C VAL A 446 14.44 46.63 13.99
N ARG A 447 13.86 45.54 13.63
CA ARG A 447 12.42 45.40 13.36
C ARG A 447 11.59 45.66 14.61
N ASP A 448 11.94 45.08 15.73
CA ASP A 448 11.16 45.09 16.98
C ASP A 448 11.28 46.48 17.67
N HIS A 449 12.46 47.11 17.67
CA HIS A 449 12.63 48.51 18.12
C HIS A 449 12.02 49.50 17.13
N GLY A 450 11.87 49.13 15.85
CA GLY A 450 11.22 49.93 14.85
C GLY A 450 9.77 50.29 15.20
N ALA A 451 9.01 49.36 15.82
CA ALA A 451 7.67 49.67 16.32
C ALA A 451 7.68 50.70 17.47
N GLN A 452 8.66 50.63 18.34
CA GLN A 452 8.85 51.59 19.40
C GLN A 452 9.32 52.95 18.82
N THR A 453 10.22 52.95 17.86
CA THR A 453 10.68 54.16 17.14
C THR A 453 9.53 54.83 16.39
N VAL A 454 8.61 54.04 15.78
CA VAL A 454 7.40 54.60 15.16
C VAL A 454 6.48 55.19 16.22
N ALA A 455 6.32 54.56 17.38
CA ALA A 455 5.51 55.14 18.48
C ALA A 455 6.12 56.40 19.08
N GLU A 456 7.46 56.43 19.22
CA GLU A 456 8.20 57.63 19.65
C GLU A 456 8.11 58.76 18.62
N LEU A 457 8.19 58.44 17.33
CA LEU A 457 7.95 59.38 16.24
C LEU A 457 6.51 59.91 16.31
N GLU A 458 5.54 59.05 16.50
CA GLU A 458 4.13 59.42 16.65
C GLU A 458 3.92 60.44 17.80
N GLN A 459 4.52 60.13 18.94
CA GLN A 459 4.43 61.00 20.10
C GLN A 459 5.14 62.35 19.84
N ARG A 460 6.34 62.38 19.29
CA ARG A 460 7.10 63.57 18.94
C ARG A 460 6.35 64.40 17.91
N GLU A 461 5.77 63.78 16.89
CA GLU A 461 4.98 64.48 15.88
C GLU A 461 3.63 64.99 16.43
N ARG A 462 3.02 64.32 17.42
CA ARG A 462 1.90 64.87 18.18
C ARG A 462 2.25 66.17 18.95
N GLU A 463 3.40 66.13 19.60
CA GLU A 463 3.89 67.31 20.33
C GLU A 463 4.30 68.43 19.37
N ARG A 464 4.95 68.15 18.26
CA ARG A 464 5.39 69.07 17.24
C ARG A 464 4.22 69.79 16.51
N THR A 465 3.19 69.01 16.19
CA THR A 465 2.02 69.52 15.44
C THR A 465 0.90 69.98 16.33
N GLY A 466 0.92 69.67 17.62
CA GLY A 466 -0.19 69.91 18.54
C GLY A 466 -1.42 69.04 18.29
N ALA A 467 -1.38 68.11 17.34
CA ALA A 467 -2.49 67.24 16.96
C ALA A 467 -2.61 66.08 17.91
N LYS A 468 -3.30 66.16 19.03
CA LYS A 468 -3.46 65.11 20.05
C LYS A 468 -3.99 63.79 19.51
N LYS A 469 -4.68 63.80 18.38
CA LYS A 469 -5.28 62.57 17.74
C LYS A 469 -4.49 62.10 16.52
N LEU A 470 -3.29 62.64 16.26
CA LEU A 470 -2.39 62.15 15.24
C LEU A 470 -2.03 60.71 15.50
N LYS A 471 -2.06 59.85 14.46
CA LYS A 471 -1.61 58.47 14.49
C LYS A 471 -0.70 58.17 13.31
N VAL A 472 0.32 57.36 13.54
CA VAL A 472 1.09 56.76 12.47
C VAL A 472 0.48 55.42 12.13
N GLY A 473 0.06 55.24 10.86
CA GLY A 473 -0.52 53.99 10.35
C GLY A 473 0.29 53.36 9.22
N TYR A 474 0.04 52.12 8.91
CA TYR A 474 0.65 51.41 7.78
C TYR A 474 -0.45 50.88 6.83
N ASN A 475 -0.20 51.01 5.53
CA ASN A 475 -1.04 50.43 4.48
C ASN A 475 -0.17 49.79 3.41
N LYS A 476 -0.51 48.54 2.98
CA LYS A 476 0.28 47.77 1.98
C LYS A 476 0.50 48.53 0.66
N VAL A 477 -0.43 49.40 0.26
CA VAL A 477 -0.32 50.16 -1.01
C VAL A 477 0.49 51.43 -0.86
N PHE A 478 0.39 52.11 0.30
CA PHE A 478 0.95 53.44 0.52
C PHE A 478 2.13 53.46 1.52
N GLY A 479 2.44 52.38 2.21
CA GLY A 479 3.44 52.31 3.28
C GLY A 479 2.97 53.00 4.55
N TYR A 480 3.95 53.48 5.35
CA TYR A 480 3.67 54.25 6.55
C TYR A 480 3.17 55.65 6.22
N TYR A 481 2.21 56.14 7.02
CA TYR A 481 1.65 57.47 6.89
C TYR A 481 1.27 58.04 8.25
N ILE A 482 1.29 59.37 8.36
CA ILE A 482 0.79 60.10 9.48
C ILE A 482 -0.67 60.47 9.18
N ASP A 483 -1.63 60.01 9.98
CA ASP A 483 -3.05 60.29 9.83
C ASP A 483 -3.49 61.39 10.81
N ILE A 484 -3.92 62.49 10.28
CA ILE A 484 -4.37 63.66 11.06
C ILE A 484 -5.87 63.81 10.81
N PRO A 485 -6.73 63.58 11.82
CA PRO A 485 -8.16 63.78 11.68
C PRO A 485 -8.48 65.27 11.49
N ASN A 486 -9.44 65.57 10.61
CA ASN A 486 -9.93 66.96 10.38
C ASN A 486 -10.42 67.58 11.68
N SER A 487 -10.83 66.80 12.66
CA SER A 487 -11.23 67.26 13.99
C SER A 487 -10.07 67.66 14.91
N ALA A 488 -8.83 67.52 14.48
CA ALA A 488 -7.67 67.96 15.27
C ALA A 488 -7.41 69.44 15.29
N GLY A 489 -8.02 70.22 14.38
CA GLY A 489 -7.99 71.68 14.39
C GLY A 489 -6.59 72.31 14.12
N VAL A 490 -5.71 71.56 13.45
CA VAL A 490 -4.36 72.03 13.10
C VAL A 490 -4.45 72.96 11.91
N THR A 491 -4.05 74.26 12.08
CA THR A 491 -4.09 75.31 11.05
C THR A 491 -2.81 75.40 10.25
N GLU A 492 -1.68 75.02 10.80
CA GLU A 492 -0.39 75.06 10.14
C GLU A 492 0.39 73.76 10.42
N LEU A 493 0.79 73.12 9.37
CA LEU A 493 1.65 71.91 9.45
C LEU A 493 3.10 72.29 9.12
N PRO A 494 4.10 71.65 9.70
CA PRO A 494 5.50 71.82 9.34
C PRO A 494 5.78 71.65 7.83
N GLU A 495 6.71 72.36 7.27
CA GLU A 495 7.04 72.33 5.83
C GLU A 495 7.47 70.97 5.27
N ASP A 496 7.95 70.04 6.13
CA ASP A 496 8.39 68.70 5.77
C ASP A 496 7.22 67.68 5.65
N TYR A 497 5.97 68.09 5.93
CA TYR A 497 4.77 67.28 5.73
C TYR A 497 4.34 67.28 4.28
N ILE A 498 4.50 66.15 3.62
CA ILE A 498 4.05 65.97 2.25
C ILE A 498 2.73 65.24 2.26
N ARG A 499 1.65 65.87 1.72
CA ARG A 499 0.32 65.29 1.65
C ARG A 499 0.32 64.12 0.67
N LYS A 500 -0.19 62.97 1.11
CA LYS A 500 -0.29 61.72 0.33
C LYS A 500 -1.72 61.42 -0.09
N GLN A 501 -2.69 61.62 0.81
CA GLN A 501 -4.08 61.30 0.55
C GLN A 501 -5.01 62.14 1.42
N THR A 502 -6.10 62.61 0.84
CA THR A 502 -7.19 63.30 1.58
C THR A 502 -8.36 62.33 1.69
N LEU A 503 -8.83 62.07 2.90
CA LEU A 503 -10.00 61.28 3.21
C LEU A 503 -11.13 62.18 3.70
N VAL A 504 -12.35 61.66 3.79
CA VAL A 504 -13.51 62.42 4.25
C VAL A 504 -13.35 62.93 5.70
N SER A 505 -12.68 62.18 6.57
CA SER A 505 -12.52 62.44 8.00
C SER A 505 -11.11 62.77 8.46
N SER A 506 -10.10 62.62 7.60
CA SER A 506 -8.68 62.78 7.94
C SER A 506 -7.83 63.07 6.69
N GLU A 507 -6.65 63.57 6.91
CA GLU A 507 -5.64 63.76 5.89
C GLU A 507 -4.39 62.90 6.24
N ARG A 508 -3.79 62.29 5.22
CA ARG A 508 -2.62 61.43 5.36
C ARG A 508 -1.38 62.11 4.78
N TYR A 509 -0.37 62.12 5.58
CA TYR A 509 0.94 62.76 5.26
C TYR A 509 2.05 61.79 5.43
N PHE A 510 3.23 62.10 4.85
CA PHE A 510 4.49 61.48 5.20
C PHE A 510 5.55 62.54 5.37
N THR A 511 6.55 62.25 6.19
CA THR A 511 7.76 63.00 6.34
C THR A 511 8.94 62.23 5.78
N ARG A 512 10.04 62.89 5.45
CA ARG A 512 11.26 62.23 4.98
C ARG A 512 11.77 61.24 6.02
N GLU A 513 11.73 61.60 7.29
CA GLU A 513 12.14 60.72 8.41
C GLU A 513 11.28 59.43 8.49
N LEU A 514 9.96 59.59 8.36
CA LEU A 514 9.07 58.41 8.34
C LEU A 514 9.34 57.52 7.14
N LYS A 515 9.66 58.09 5.99
CA LYS A 515 10.00 57.35 4.78
C LYS A 515 11.35 56.58 4.90
N ASP A 516 12.35 57.22 5.52
CA ASP A 516 13.65 56.57 5.79
C ASP A 516 13.50 55.45 6.82
N LEU A 517 12.66 55.60 7.84
CA LEU A 517 12.32 54.59 8.81
C LEU A 517 11.57 53.43 8.13
N GLU A 518 10.60 53.74 7.26
CA GLU A 518 9.88 52.76 6.46
C GLU A 518 10.84 51.87 5.65
N ASN A 519 11.71 52.48 4.89
CA ASN A 519 12.70 51.77 4.08
C ASN A 519 13.57 50.83 4.93
N THR A 520 14.02 51.32 6.10
CA THR A 520 14.83 50.53 7.02
C THR A 520 14.05 49.31 7.55
N LEU A 521 12.78 49.48 7.93
CA LEU A 521 11.97 48.41 8.46
C LEU A 521 11.57 47.37 7.40
N LEU A 522 11.18 47.81 6.18
CA LEU A 522 10.85 46.94 5.07
C LEU A 522 12.06 46.13 4.62
N THR A 523 13.22 46.79 4.43
CA THR A 523 14.45 46.13 4.06
C THR A 523 14.91 45.13 5.12
N ALA A 524 14.79 45.45 6.41
CA ALA A 524 15.11 44.52 7.48
C ALA A 524 14.20 43.29 7.46
N ARG A 525 12.89 43.45 7.19
CA ARG A 525 11.91 42.35 7.13
C ARG A 525 12.18 41.40 5.98
N GLU A 526 12.43 41.91 4.79
CA GLU A 526 12.77 41.13 3.60
C GLU A 526 14.12 40.40 3.81
N ARG A 527 15.12 41.12 4.35
CA ARG A 527 16.43 40.55 4.61
C ARG A 527 16.41 39.44 5.68
N ILE A 528 15.58 39.59 6.74
CA ILE A 528 15.37 38.54 7.73
C ILE A 528 14.82 37.28 7.06
N ALA A 529 13.76 37.38 6.25
CA ALA A 529 13.14 36.22 5.60
C ALA A 529 14.11 35.54 4.64
N GLU A 530 14.89 36.27 3.86
CA GLU A 530 15.90 35.75 2.93
C GLU A 530 17.05 35.05 3.67
N LEU A 531 17.56 35.66 4.74
CA LEU A 531 18.66 35.11 5.52
C LEU A 531 18.23 33.87 6.32
N GLU A 532 17.03 33.92 6.93
CA GLU A 532 16.46 32.75 7.62
C GLU A 532 16.20 31.58 6.66
N TYR A 533 15.75 31.85 5.45
CA TYR A 533 15.57 30.82 4.41
C TYR A 533 16.91 30.18 4.02
N THR A 534 17.97 30.99 3.87
CA THR A 534 19.32 30.50 3.53
C THR A 534 19.85 29.60 4.64
N LEU A 535 19.85 30.10 5.88
CA LEU A 535 20.33 29.37 7.05
C LEU A 535 19.48 28.10 7.35
N PHE A 536 18.17 28.16 7.13
CA PHE A 536 17.30 26.99 7.22
C PHE A 536 17.71 25.92 6.20
N ASN A 537 18.00 26.31 4.96
CA ASN A 537 18.46 25.37 3.94
C ASN A 537 19.81 24.73 4.29
N GLU A 538 20.72 25.45 4.93
CA GLU A 538 21.98 24.87 5.44
C GLU A 538 21.70 23.81 6.50
N VAL A 539 20.80 24.07 7.45
CA VAL A 539 20.40 23.09 8.47
C VAL A 539 19.72 21.87 7.83
N ARG A 540 18.84 22.10 6.84
CA ARG A 540 18.19 21.01 6.10
C ARG A 540 19.19 20.14 5.36
N GLN A 541 20.18 20.73 4.68
CA GLN A 541 21.24 20.00 3.98
C GLN A 541 22.14 19.22 4.95
N LEU A 542 22.41 19.77 6.12
CA LEU A 542 23.12 19.05 7.18
C LEU A 542 22.33 17.81 7.61
N VAL A 543 21.02 17.92 7.83
CA VAL A 543 20.15 16.78 8.17
C VAL A 543 20.13 15.77 7.01
N ALA A 544 20.02 16.22 5.77
CA ALA A 544 20.07 15.36 4.58
C ALA A 544 21.40 14.58 4.48
N GLY A 545 22.52 15.17 4.86
CA GLY A 545 23.83 14.48 4.91
C GLY A 545 23.90 13.36 5.93
N GLU A 546 23.06 13.39 6.98
CA GLU A 546 23.00 12.38 8.04
C GLU A 546 21.93 11.29 7.79
N VAL A 547 21.36 11.22 6.57
CA VAL A 547 20.25 10.32 6.22
C VAL A 547 20.52 8.86 6.59
N ALA A 548 21.74 8.36 6.39
CA ALA A 548 22.11 6.98 6.69
C ALA A 548 21.98 6.64 8.18
N ARG A 549 22.43 7.56 9.06
CA ARG A 549 22.34 7.41 10.50
C ARG A 549 20.89 7.45 10.97
N VAL A 550 20.12 8.39 10.44
CA VAL A 550 18.68 8.53 10.77
C VAL A 550 17.88 7.30 10.32
N GLN A 551 18.13 6.78 9.12
CA GLN A 551 17.46 5.55 8.64
C GLN A 551 17.83 4.34 9.50
N ALA A 552 19.10 4.16 9.87
CA ALA A 552 19.54 3.06 10.75
C ALA A 552 18.88 3.12 12.14
N ALA A 553 18.76 4.32 12.73
CA ALA A 553 18.06 4.52 14.00
C ALA A 553 16.55 4.26 13.85
N ALA A 554 15.93 4.72 12.75
CA ALA A 554 14.53 4.49 12.43
C ALA A 554 14.20 2.99 12.29
N ASP A 555 15.07 2.23 11.64
CA ASP A 555 14.94 0.77 11.51
C ASP A 555 15.06 0.05 12.87
N ALA A 556 15.92 0.53 13.75
CA ALA A 556 16.03 0.01 15.10
C ALA A 556 14.76 0.28 15.93
N VAL A 557 14.23 1.50 15.84
CA VAL A 557 12.93 1.89 16.47
C VAL A 557 11.78 1.07 15.90
N ALA A 558 11.71 0.88 14.58
CA ALA A 558 10.66 0.08 13.94
C ALA A 558 10.68 -1.38 14.43
N ARG A 559 11.88 -1.98 14.54
CA ARG A 559 12.06 -3.33 15.10
C ARG A 559 11.62 -3.41 16.55
N LEU A 560 12.00 -2.45 17.38
CA LEU A 560 11.59 -2.40 18.77
C LEU A 560 10.07 -2.30 18.91
N ASP A 561 9.44 -1.42 18.15
CA ASP A 561 7.99 -1.21 18.18
C ASP A 561 7.23 -2.45 17.71
N ALA A 562 7.68 -3.12 16.64
CA ALA A 562 7.09 -4.37 16.20
C ALA A 562 7.21 -5.48 17.27
N LEU A 563 8.37 -5.62 17.93
CA LEU A 563 8.57 -6.59 19.02
C LEU A 563 7.69 -6.25 20.24
N CYS A 564 7.58 -4.98 20.61
CA CYS A 564 6.67 -4.54 21.68
C CYS A 564 5.20 -4.84 21.33
N SER A 565 4.81 -4.65 20.07
CA SER A 565 3.46 -4.96 19.58
C SER A 565 3.14 -6.45 19.70
N LEU A 566 4.07 -7.33 19.30
CA LEU A 566 3.92 -8.78 19.44
C LEU A 566 3.85 -9.20 20.91
N ALA A 567 4.70 -8.64 21.78
CA ALA A 567 4.69 -8.92 23.22
C ALA A 567 3.40 -8.42 23.90
N GLU A 568 2.91 -7.21 23.56
CA GLU A 568 1.64 -6.70 24.06
C GLU A 568 0.47 -7.61 23.67
N THR A 569 0.46 -8.06 22.40
CA THR A 569 -0.56 -8.98 21.89
C THR A 569 -0.50 -10.34 22.58
N ALA A 570 0.70 -10.87 22.80
CA ALA A 570 0.92 -12.15 23.47
C ALA A 570 0.38 -12.14 24.90
N VAL A 571 0.71 -11.13 25.66
CA VAL A 571 0.23 -10.99 27.05
C VAL A 571 -1.28 -10.80 27.11
N LYS A 572 -1.82 -9.92 26.27
CA LYS A 572 -3.25 -9.60 26.27
C LYS A 572 -4.13 -10.78 25.89
N ASN A 573 -3.67 -11.62 24.95
CA ASN A 573 -4.45 -12.71 24.38
C ASN A 573 -4.02 -14.09 24.91
N HIS A 574 -3.13 -14.14 25.90
CA HIS A 574 -2.60 -15.38 26.48
C HIS A 574 -2.01 -16.33 25.42
N TYR A 575 -1.15 -15.78 24.55
CA TYR A 575 -0.41 -16.56 23.57
C TYR A 575 0.86 -17.13 24.19
N VAL A 576 1.33 -18.26 23.68
CA VAL A 576 2.51 -18.97 24.19
C VAL A 576 3.68 -18.90 23.21
N CYS A 577 4.90 -18.98 23.73
CA CYS A 577 6.10 -19.09 22.93
C CYS A 577 6.11 -20.45 22.20
N PRO A 578 6.14 -20.50 20.84
CA PRO A 578 6.28 -21.76 20.11
C PRO A 578 7.73 -22.22 20.13
N GLU A 579 7.95 -23.54 20.13
CA GLU A 579 9.23 -24.15 19.81
C GLU A 579 9.31 -24.27 18.27
N VAL A 580 10.38 -23.72 17.65
CA VAL A 580 10.55 -23.76 16.20
C VAL A 580 11.86 -24.46 15.88
N ASP A 581 11.78 -25.53 15.04
CA ASP A 581 12.90 -26.37 14.71
C ASP A 581 12.87 -26.88 13.23
N LEU A 582 13.70 -27.84 12.90
CA LEU A 582 13.76 -28.51 11.61
C LEU A 582 13.16 -29.93 11.61
N SER A 583 12.37 -30.28 12.62
CA SER A 583 11.82 -31.63 12.83
C SER A 583 10.78 -32.04 11.78
N ARG A 584 10.28 -31.11 10.98
CA ARG A 584 9.15 -31.30 10.04
C ARG A 584 7.83 -31.74 10.72
N THR A 585 7.71 -31.57 12.02
CA THR A 585 6.54 -31.91 12.81
C THR A 585 5.75 -30.64 13.13
N LEU A 586 4.44 -30.70 13.03
CA LEU A 586 3.53 -29.68 13.54
C LEU A 586 2.72 -30.31 14.68
N ASP A 587 2.99 -29.92 15.93
CA ASP A 587 2.26 -30.36 17.12
C ASP A 587 1.71 -29.13 17.84
N ILE A 588 0.43 -28.84 17.62
CA ILE A 588 -0.26 -27.68 18.20
C ILE A 588 -1.31 -28.22 19.16
N ARG A 589 -1.20 -27.88 20.44
CA ARG A 589 -2.15 -28.28 21.47
C ARG A 589 -3.07 -27.13 21.84
N GLU A 590 -4.36 -27.42 21.88
CA GLU A 590 -5.40 -26.43 22.18
C GLU A 590 -5.26 -25.13 21.37
N GLY A 591 -5.00 -25.27 20.04
CA GLY A 591 -4.88 -24.15 19.11
C GLY A 591 -6.19 -23.38 19.00
N ARG A 592 -6.11 -22.05 18.85
CA ARG A 592 -7.24 -21.13 18.66
C ARG A 592 -7.04 -20.28 17.42
N HIS A 593 -8.12 -19.87 16.80
CA HIS A 593 -8.02 -19.00 15.60
C HIS A 593 -7.83 -17.54 16.03
N PRO A 594 -6.69 -16.90 15.75
CA PRO A 594 -6.34 -15.58 16.30
C PRO A 594 -7.37 -14.50 15.98
N VAL A 595 -7.93 -14.51 14.77
CA VAL A 595 -8.87 -13.49 14.31
C VAL A 595 -10.28 -13.75 14.83
N VAL A 596 -10.77 -15.00 14.71
CA VAL A 596 -12.13 -15.36 15.14
C VAL A 596 -12.30 -15.19 16.65
N GLU A 597 -11.29 -15.56 17.44
CA GLU A 597 -11.28 -15.38 18.90
C GLU A 597 -11.44 -13.90 19.29
N GLN A 598 -10.82 -12.98 18.55
CA GLN A 598 -10.92 -11.55 18.83
C GLN A 598 -12.19 -10.91 18.26
N ALA A 599 -12.75 -11.47 17.19
CA ALA A 599 -13.97 -10.96 16.58
C ALA A 599 -15.24 -11.36 17.35
N GLN A 600 -15.23 -12.54 18.00
CA GLN A 600 -16.37 -13.11 18.72
C GLN A 600 -16.15 -13.02 20.24
N LYS A 601 -16.17 -11.83 20.80
CA LYS A 601 -15.94 -11.62 22.25
C LYS A 601 -17.01 -12.20 23.17
N ASP A 602 -18.20 -12.44 22.65
CA ASP A 602 -19.35 -12.90 23.43
C ASP A 602 -19.47 -14.45 23.50
N SER A 603 -18.60 -15.18 22.81
CA SER A 603 -18.56 -16.65 22.84
C SER A 603 -17.14 -17.16 23.03
N LEU A 604 -16.99 -18.19 23.90
CA LEU A 604 -15.70 -18.86 24.07
C LEU A 604 -15.34 -19.61 22.78
N PHE A 605 -14.13 -19.39 22.27
CA PHE A 605 -13.59 -20.17 21.16
C PHE A 605 -13.26 -21.61 21.64
N VAL A 606 -13.66 -22.62 20.89
CA VAL A 606 -13.35 -24.01 21.20
C VAL A 606 -11.96 -24.37 20.63
N PRO A 607 -10.96 -24.62 21.51
CA PRO A 607 -9.61 -24.94 21.05
C PRO A 607 -9.51 -26.35 20.49
N ASN A 608 -8.63 -26.54 19.50
CA ASN A 608 -8.40 -27.82 18.82
C ASN A 608 -6.93 -28.16 18.71
N ASP A 609 -6.62 -29.46 18.83
CA ASP A 609 -5.28 -29.99 18.60
C ASP A 609 -5.05 -30.22 17.10
N THR A 610 -3.79 -30.06 16.67
CA THR A 610 -3.35 -30.40 15.32
C THR A 610 -2.02 -31.13 15.41
N PHE A 611 -1.94 -32.29 14.75
CA PHE A 611 -0.71 -33.04 14.66
C PHE A 611 -0.49 -33.47 13.21
N LEU A 612 0.68 -33.11 12.63
CA LEU A 612 1.10 -33.51 11.30
C LEU A 612 2.61 -33.81 11.34
N ASN A 613 3.06 -34.86 10.64
CA ASN A 613 4.44 -35.23 10.50
C ASN A 613 4.75 -35.84 9.13
N ASP A 614 5.98 -36.20 8.87
CA ASP A 614 6.40 -36.85 7.60
C ASP A 614 6.16 -38.36 7.57
N ALA A 615 5.72 -38.97 8.66
CA ALA A 615 5.57 -40.42 8.79
C ALA A 615 4.09 -40.88 8.75
N ASP A 616 3.46 -40.91 9.90
CA ASP A 616 2.16 -41.57 10.10
C ASP A 616 0.96 -40.61 9.95
N ASP A 617 1.19 -39.31 10.07
CA ASP A 617 0.16 -38.26 10.06
C ASP A 617 0.54 -37.13 9.07
N ARG A 618 0.78 -37.48 7.80
CA ARG A 618 1.13 -36.50 6.77
C ARG A 618 -0.07 -35.78 6.22
N VAL A 619 -1.15 -36.51 6.01
CA VAL A 619 -2.40 -36.00 5.44
C VAL A 619 -3.53 -36.19 6.43
N ALA A 620 -4.15 -35.10 6.85
CA ALA A 620 -5.33 -35.08 7.68
C ALA A 620 -6.57 -34.88 6.80
N ILE A 621 -7.39 -35.90 6.63
CA ILE A 621 -8.71 -35.81 5.98
C ILE A 621 -9.70 -35.31 7.04
N VAL A 622 -10.29 -34.13 6.84
CA VAL A 622 -11.22 -33.50 7.77
C VAL A 622 -12.65 -33.60 7.22
N THR A 623 -13.49 -34.37 7.88
CA THR A 623 -14.89 -34.54 7.50
C THR A 623 -15.86 -33.89 8.48
N GLY A 624 -17.13 -33.80 8.12
CA GLY A 624 -18.19 -33.24 8.97
C GLY A 624 -19.03 -32.18 8.28
N PRO A 625 -20.07 -31.66 8.94
CA PRO A 625 -21.05 -30.77 8.34
C PRO A 625 -20.43 -29.38 7.99
N ASN A 626 -21.02 -28.73 6.98
CA ASN A 626 -20.76 -27.33 6.71
C ASN A 626 -21.20 -26.50 7.92
N MET A 627 -20.58 -25.35 8.14
CA MET A 627 -20.76 -24.48 9.30
C MET A 627 -20.23 -25.02 10.64
N ALA A 628 -19.76 -26.27 10.72
CA ALA A 628 -19.18 -26.80 11.95
C ALA A 628 -17.80 -26.21 12.27
N GLY A 629 -17.12 -25.61 11.28
CA GLY A 629 -15.85 -24.92 11.46
C GLY A 629 -14.62 -25.61 10.87
N LYS A 630 -14.75 -26.53 9.88
CA LYS A 630 -13.64 -27.22 9.20
C LYS A 630 -12.62 -26.22 8.63
N SER A 631 -13.08 -25.32 7.75
CA SER A 631 -12.23 -24.30 7.13
C SER A 631 -11.59 -23.37 8.16
N THR A 632 -12.30 -23.02 9.25
CA THR A 632 -11.76 -22.23 10.36
C THR A 632 -10.61 -22.95 11.07
N TYR A 633 -10.75 -24.27 11.32
CA TYR A 633 -9.71 -25.10 11.91
C TYR A 633 -8.46 -25.19 11.05
N MET A 634 -8.63 -25.40 9.73
CA MET A 634 -7.49 -25.47 8.82
C MET A 634 -6.78 -24.13 8.68
N ARG A 635 -7.54 -23.02 8.55
CA ARG A 635 -6.96 -21.66 8.54
C ARG A 635 -6.23 -21.34 9.85
N GLN A 636 -6.78 -21.74 11.00
CA GLN A 636 -6.14 -21.62 12.30
C GLN A 636 -4.75 -22.25 12.30
N THR A 637 -4.62 -23.47 11.78
CA THR A 637 -3.32 -24.16 11.71
C THR A 637 -2.33 -23.40 10.87
N ALA A 638 -2.72 -22.97 9.66
CA ALA A 638 -1.86 -22.17 8.80
C ALA A 638 -1.42 -20.84 9.46
N LEU A 639 -2.36 -20.12 10.10
CA LEU A 639 -2.07 -18.87 10.79
C LEU A 639 -1.13 -19.06 11.98
N ILE A 640 -1.26 -20.15 12.75
CA ILE A 640 -0.36 -20.48 13.86
C ILE A 640 1.07 -20.72 13.33
N VAL A 641 1.21 -21.47 12.23
CA VAL A 641 2.50 -21.71 11.58
C VAL A 641 3.13 -20.38 11.12
N LEU A 642 2.36 -19.54 10.44
CA LEU A 642 2.82 -18.23 9.99
C LEU A 642 3.25 -17.34 11.17
N MET A 643 2.45 -17.28 12.24
CA MET A 643 2.79 -16.53 13.45
C MET A 643 4.08 -17.03 14.10
N ALA A 644 4.26 -18.35 14.21
CA ALA A 644 5.49 -18.93 14.75
C ALA A 644 6.70 -18.54 13.91
N GLN A 645 6.61 -18.66 12.57
CA GLN A 645 7.73 -18.38 11.67
C GLN A 645 8.01 -16.89 11.47
N MET A 646 7.06 -16.00 11.72
CA MET A 646 7.37 -14.58 11.83
C MET A 646 8.06 -14.18 13.14
N GLY A 647 8.14 -15.08 14.11
CA GLY A 647 8.72 -14.82 15.44
C GLY A 647 7.73 -14.25 16.45
N SER A 648 6.45 -14.57 16.33
CA SER A 648 5.38 -14.22 17.26
C SER A 648 5.02 -15.38 18.17
N PHE A 649 4.53 -15.08 19.36
CA PHE A 649 3.80 -16.04 20.17
C PHE A 649 2.49 -16.42 19.48
N VAL A 650 1.99 -17.63 19.79
CA VAL A 650 0.87 -18.27 19.10
C VAL A 650 -0.31 -18.56 20.02
N PRO A 651 -1.55 -18.50 19.52
CA PRO A 651 -2.77 -18.81 20.24
C PRO A 651 -2.94 -20.32 20.47
N ALA A 652 -2.18 -20.89 21.37
CA ALA A 652 -2.18 -22.31 21.71
C ALA A 652 -1.86 -22.50 23.18
N LYS A 653 -1.98 -23.72 23.71
CA LYS A 653 -1.44 -24.12 25.01
C LYS A 653 0.03 -24.48 24.92
N SER A 654 0.43 -25.14 23.83
CA SER A 654 1.81 -25.38 23.41
C SER A 654 1.85 -25.61 21.91
N ALA A 655 2.99 -25.28 21.29
CA ALA A 655 3.19 -25.51 19.85
C ALA A 655 4.65 -25.86 19.57
N VAL A 656 4.87 -26.95 18.86
CA VAL A 656 6.14 -27.33 18.23
C VAL A 656 5.94 -27.23 16.72
N ILE A 657 6.70 -26.36 16.08
CA ILE A 657 6.55 -26.05 14.66
C ILE A 657 7.86 -26.35 13.93
N GLY A 658 7.87 -27.46 13.20
CA GLY A 658 8.89 -27.72 12.20
C GLY A 658 8.73 -26.74 11.03
N VAL A 659 9.81 -26.06 10.66
CA VAL A 659 9.79 -25.01 9.62
C VAL A 659 9.15 -25.51 8.33
N VAL A 660 8.27 -24.69 7.80
CA VAL A 660 7.55 -24.88 6.54
C VAL A 660 8.07 -23.86 5.53
N ASP A 661 8.42 -24.33 4.33
CA ASP A 661 8.95 -23.46 3.28
C ASP A 661 7.87 -22.65 2.56
N ARG A 662 6.69 -23.23 2.38
CA ARG A 662 5.55 -22.65 1.67
C ARG A 662 4.24 -23.05 2.34
N VAL A 663 3.30 -22.13 2.34
CA VAL A 663 1.92 -22.41 2.70
C VAL A 663 1.05 -22.14 1.50
N PHE A 664 0.29 -23.15 1.09
CA PHE A 664 -0.69 -23.00 0.02
C PHE A 664 -2.11 -23.23 0.54
N THR A 665 -3.03 -22.42 0.08
CA THR A 665 -4.43 -22.56 0.45
C THR A 665 -5.32 -22.60 -0.78
N ARG A 666 -6.18 -23.62 -0.85
CA ARG A 666 -7.34 -23.66 -1.72
C ARG A 666 -8.59 -23.73 -0.85
N ILE A 667 -9.24 -22.61 -0.66
CA ILE A 667 -10.41 -22.46 0.21
C ILE A 667 -11.49 -21.78 -0.62
N GLY A 668 -12.65 -22.43 -0.78
CA GLY A 668 -13.83 -22.09 -1.58
C GLY A 668 -13.78 -20.78 -2.39
N ALA A 669 -13.93 -20.85 -3.71
CA ALA A 669 -13.83 -19.70 -4.58
C ALA A 669 -14.96 -18.71 -4.31
N SER A 670 -14.64 -17.43 -4.20
CA SER A 670 -15.59 -16.38 -4.61
C SER A 670 -15.60 -16.35 -6.14
N ASP A 671 -16.78 -16.37 -6.75
CA ASP A 671 -16.95 -16.26 -8.19
C ASP A 671 -16.17 -15.04 -8.73
N ASP A 672 -15.14 -15.29 -9.52
CA ASP A 672 -14.47 -14.24 -10.27
C ASP A 672 -15.19 -14.05 -11.62
N LEU A 673 -16.38 -13.49 -11.54
CA LEU A 673 -17.21 -13.19 -12.71
C LEU A 673 -16.50 -12.23 -13.69
N ALA A 674 -15.52 -11.50 -13.22
CA ALA A 674 -14.78 -10.53 -14.04
C ALA A 674 -13.80 -11.19 -15.03
N ALA A 675 -13.35 -12.42 -14.75
CA ALA A 675 -12.41 -13.15 -15.61
C ALA A 675 -13.13 -14.07 -16.64
N GLY A 676 -14.45 -14.23 -16.56
CA GLY A 676 -15.23 -15.07 -17.49
C GLY A 676 -14.91 -16.57 -17.43
N GLN A 677 -14.19 -17.03 -16.39
CA GLN A 677 -13.82 -18.42 -16.19
C GLN A 677 -14.85 -19.13 -15.29
N SER A 678 -15.13 -20.39 -15.55
CA SER A 678 -15.97 -21.19 -14.66
C SER A 678 -15.27 -21.40 -13.32
N THR A 679 -16.03 -21.46 -12.21
CA THR A 679 -15.51 -21.74 -10.87
C THR A 679 -14.66 -23.00 -10.81
N PHE A 680 -15.02 -24.03 -11.59
CA PHE A 680 -14.24 -25.26 -11.70
C PHE A 680 -12.90 -25.06 -12.39
N MET A 681 -12.83 -24.25 -13.46
CA MET A 681 -11.57 -23.94 -14.14
C MET A 681 -10.61 -23.15 -13.23
N VAL A 682 -11.14 -22.16 -12.49
CA VAL A 682 -10.34 -21.42 -11.48
C VAL A 682 -9.81 -22.38 -10.42
N GLU A 683 -10.65 -23.28 -9.90
CA GLU A 683 -10.25 -24.30 -8.94
C GLU A 683 -9.12 -25.19 -9.46
N MET A 684 -9.23 -25.69 -10.69
CA MET A 684 -8.23 -26.54 -11.29
C MET A 684 -6.91 -25.79 -11.60
N SER A 685 -7.01 -24.54 -11.98
CA SER A 685 -5.82 -23.68 -12.19
C SER A 685 -5.07 -23.42 -10.88
N GLU A 686 -5.77 -23.11 -9.78
CA GLU A 686 -5.19 -22.97 -8.46
C GLU A 686 -4.54 -24.29 -7.99
N MET A 687 -5.21 -25.43 -8.17
CA MET A 687 -4.65 -26.74 -7.85
C MET A 687 -3.42 -27.07 -8.67
N ALA A 688 -3.42 -26.78 -9.97
CA ALA A 688 -2.26 -26.98 -10.84
C ALA A 688 -1.07 -26.13 -10.37
N ASN A 689 -1.31 -24.87 -9.97
CA ASN A 689 -0.28 -24.00 -9.40
C ASN A 689 0.31 -24.59 -8.10
N ILE A 690 -0.56 -25.00 -7.16
CA ILE A 690 -0.15 -25.62 -5.90
C ILE A 690 0.72 -26.87 -6.15
N LEU A 691 0.23 -27.82 -6.97
CA LEU A 691 0.92 -29.07 -7.21
C LEU A 691 2.26 -28.92 -7.97
N ARG A 692 2.41 -27.83 -8.72
CA ARG A 692 3.66 -27.52 -9.43
C ARG A 692 4.73 -26.93 -8.50
N HIS A 693 4.35 -26.10 -7.54
CA HIS A 693 5.27 -25.35 -6.71
C HIS A 693 5.44 -25.86 -5.28
N ALA A 694 4.54 -26.75 -4.82
CA ALA A 694 4.65 -27.33 -3.49
C ALA A 694 5.84 -28.29 -3.40
N THR A 695 6.46 -28.34 -2.22
CA THR A 695 7.57 -29.23 -1.86
C THR A 695 7.16 -30.17 -0.73
N ALA A 696 7.98 -31.12 -0.39
CA ALA A 696 7.77 -32.01 0.76
C ALA A 696 7.80 -31.24 2.11
N GLN A 697 8.29 -30.00 2.15
CA GLN A 697 8.31 -29.16 3.35
C GLN A 697 7.10 -28.23 3.45
N SER A 698 6.26 -28.17 2.41
CA SER A 698 5.11 -27.29 2.32
C SER A 698 3.96 -27.75 3.22
N LEU A 699 3.11 -26.79 3.58
CA LEU A 699 1.81 -27.03 4.24
C LEU A 699 0.67 -26.68 3.27
N LEU A 700 -0.13 -27.67 2.93
CA LEU A 700 -1.27 -27.53 2.02
C LEU A 700 -2.58 -27.50 2.79
N ILE A 701 -3.41 -26.50 2.53
CA ILE A 701 -4.76 -26.34 3.07
C ILE A 701 -5.73 -26.45 1.91
N LEU A 702 -6.33 -27.61 1.73
CA LEU A 702 -7.21 -27.95 0.60
C LEU A 702 -8.64 -28.15 1.09
N ASP A 703 -9.53 -27.23 0.73
CA ASP A 703 -10.91 -27.23 1.19
C ASP A 703 -11.87 -27.48 0.03
N GLU A 704 -12.61 -28.59 0.12
CA GLU A 704 -13.71 -28.95 -0.77
C GLU A 704 -13.33 -29.05 -2.26
N ILE A 705 -12.24 -29.74 -2.57
CA ILE A 705 -11.77 -29.98 -3.94
C ILE A 705 -12.76 -30.85 -4.71
N GLY A 706 -13.08 -30.50 -5.97
CA GLY A 706 -13.91 -31.25 -6.90
C GLY A 706 -15.41 -30.92 -6.84
N ARG A 707 -15.80 -29.84 -6.13
CA ARG A 707 -17.22 -29.46 -6.01
C ARG A 707 -17.80 -28.79 -7.27
N GLY A 708 -16.98 -28.25 -8.13
CA GLY A 708 -17.39 -27.48 -9.32
C GLY A 708 -17.81 -28.33 -10.52
N THR A 709 -17.84 -29.67 -10.40
CA THR A 709 -18.16 -30.61 -11.50
C THR A 709 -19.09 -31.74 -11.04
N SER A 710 -19.30 -32.79 -11.89
CA SER A 710 -20.09 -33.94 -11.53
C SER A 710 -19.51 -34.69 -10.30
N THR A 711 -20.37 -35.32 -9.50
CA THR A 711 -19.95 -35.96 -8.24
C THR A 711 -18.81 -36.96 -8.44
N TYR A 712 -18.91 -37.81 -9.49
CA TYR A 712 -17.92 -38.86 -9.75
C TYR A 712 -16.61 -38.29 -10.27
N ASP A 713 -16.64 -37.30 -11.16
CA ASP A 713 -15.42 -36.63 -11.66
C ASP A 713 -14.73 -35.85 -10.54
N GLY A 714 -15.50 -35.11 -9.74
CA GLY A 714 -14.98 -34.35 -8.59
C GLY A 714 -14.33 -35.26 -7.56
N MET A 715 -14.96 -36.39 -7.21
CA MET A 715 -14.41 -37.39 -6.29
C MET A 715 -13.15 -38.06 -6.86
N ALA A 716 -13.11 -38.39 -8.14
CA ALA A 716 -11.94 -38.98 -8.79
C ALA A 716 -10.75 -38.03 -8.78
N ILE A 717 -10.96 -36.74 -9.07
CA ILE A 717 -9.94 -35.70 -9.01
C ILE A 717 -9.45 -35.50 -7.57
N ALA A 718 -10.38 -35.34 -6.60
CA ALA A 718 -10.06 -35.18 -5.19
C ALA A 718 -9.21 -36.35 -4.64
N ARG A 719 -9.59 -37.58 -5.01
CA ARG A 719 -8.83 -38.78 -4.66
C ARG A 719 -7.41 -38.77 -5.26
N ALA A 720 -7.28 -38.46 -6.54
CA ALA A 720 -6.00 -38.45 -7.23
C ALA A 720 -5.06 -37.36 -6.64
N VAL A 721 -5.58 -36.19 -6.34
CA VAL A 721 -4.85 -35.10 -5.65
C VAL A 721 -4.38 -35.55 -4.28
N LEU A 722 -5.25 -36.20 -3.49
CA LEU A 722 -4.91 -36.65 -2.14
C LEU A 722 -3.84 -37.74 -2.18
N GLU A 723 -3.94 -38.75 -3.10
CA GLU A 723 -2.93 -39.77 -3.32
C GLU A 723 -1.58 -39.15 -3.75
N TYR A 724 -1.60 -38.13 -4.61
CA TYR A 724 -0.39 -37.42 -5.04
C TYR A 724 0.27 -36.68 -3.87
N CYS A 725 -0.50 -35.99 -3.03
CA CYS A 725 0.02 -35.26 -1.86
C CYS A 725 0.56 -36.21 -0.78
N ALA A 726 -0.05 -37.39 -0.63
CA ALA A 726 0.34 -38.36 0.38
C ALA A 726 1.61 -39.17 0.00
N ASP A 727 1.89 -39.34 -1.30
CA ASP A 727 3.02 -40.16 -1.76
C ASP A 727 4.35 -39.41 -1.61
N PRO A 728 5.30 -39.88 -0.75
CA PRO A 728 6.61 -39.26 -0.57
C PRO A 728 7.50 -39.27 -1.83
N ARG A 729 7.17 -40.12 -2.80
CA ARG A 729 7.93 -40.22 -4.07
C ARG A 729 7.47 -39.16 -5.07
N ARG A 730 6.30 -38.58 -4.85
CA ARG A 730 5.72 -37.53 -5.71
C ARG A 730 5.83 -36.17 -5.05
N LEU A 731 5.07 -35.95 -3.98
CA LEU A 731 5.10 -34.70 -3.24
C LEU A 731 5.42 -34.89 -1.75
N GLY A 732 4.65 -35.67 -1.02
CA GLY A 732 4.89 -35.97 0.40
C GLY A 732 4.72 -34.78 1.31
N ALA A 733 3.88 -33.79 0.95
CA ALA A 733 3.66 -32.57 1.72
C ALA A 733 2.67 -32.75 2.87
N LYS A 734 2.87 -32.01 3.97
CA LYS A 734 1.88 -31.93 5.04
C LYS A 734 0.59 -31.31 4.49
N THR A 735 -0.52 -32.05 4.58
CA THR A 735 -1.78 -31.65 3.93
C THR A 735 -2.96 -31.77 4.87
N MET A 736 -3.74 -30.71 5.00
CA MET A 736 -5.05 -30.72 5.58
C MET A 736 -6.09 -30.69 4.45
N PHE A 737 -6.92 -31.71 4.37
CA PHE A 737 -7.86 -31.93 3.26
C PHE A 737 -9.29 -32.01 3.80
N ALA A 738 -10.07 -30.94 3.67
CA ALA A 738 -11.48 -31.00 4.02
C ALA A 738 -12.32 -31.46 2.83
N THR A 739 -13.22 -32.40 3.07
CA THR A 739 -14.06 -32.97 2.03
C THR A 739 -15.45 -33.32 2.52
N HIS A 740 -16.38 -33.41 1.57
CA HIS A 740 -17.72 -34.02 1.74
C HIS A 740 -17.81 -35.42 1.15
N TYR A 741 -16.77 -35.86 0.45
CA TYR A 741 -16.72 -37.23 -0.08
C TYR A 741 -16.31 -38.20 1.03
N HIS A 742 -17.30 -38.86 1.66
CA HIS A 742 -17.07 -39.83 2.75
C HIS A 742 -16.26 -41.04 2.27
N GLU A 743 -16.32 -41.35 0.97
CA GLU A 743 -15.58 -42.45 0.35
C GLU A 743 -14.06 -42.28 0.47
N LEU A 744 -13.59 -41.00 0.53
CA LEU A 744 -12.17 -40.71 0.69
C LEU A 744 -11.60 -41.12 2.06
N THR A 745 -12.46 -41.31 3.06
CA THR A 745 -12.02 -41.73 4.41
C THR A 745 -11.48 -43.15 4.40
N ALA A 746 -11.85 -43.96 3.44
CA ALA A 746 -11.30 -45.33 3.27
C ALA A 746 -9.79 -45.32 2.94
N LEU A 747 -9.25 -44.19 2.48
CA LEU A 747 -7.82 -44.04 2.15
C LEU A 747 -6.91 -44.16 3.37
N GLU A 748 -7.37 -43.92 4.59
CA GLU A 748 -6.61 -44.16 5.82
C GLU A 748 -6.17 -45.62 5.94
N GLN A 749 -6.96 -46.56 5.42
CA GLN A 749 -6.61 -47.97 5.46
C GLN A 749 -5.65 -48.43 4.34
N THR A 750 -5.56 -47.67 3.28
CA THR A 750 -4.80 -48.03 2.07
C THR A 750 -3.55 -47.21 1.84
N LEU A 751 -3.49 -46.01 2.38
CA LEU A 751 -2.35 -45.08 2.18
C LEU A 751 -1.67 -44.79 3.51
N PRO A 752 -0.36 -45.11 3.64
CA PRO A 752 0.41 -44.76 4.83
C PRO A 752 0.54 -43.24 4.95
N GLY A 753 0.42 -42.72 6.17
CA GLY A 753 0.53 -41.30 6.44
C GLY A 753 -0.77 -40.53 6.22
N VAL A 754 -1.91 -41.19 5.96
CA VAL A 754 -3.24 -40.58 5.89
C VAL A 754 -4.02 -40.90 7.17
N ARG A 755 -4.62 -39.88 7.78
CA ARG A 755 -5.46 -39.97 8.99
C ARG A 755 -6.78 -39.25 8.80
N ASN A 756 -7.84 -39.82 9.35
CA ASN A 756 -9.16 -39.22 9.36
C ASN A 756 -9.39 -38.44 10.63
N TYR A 757 -10.00 -37.29 10.47
CA TYR A 757 -10.48 -36.44 11.55
C TYR A 757 -11.91 -36.02 11.21
N ASN A 758 -12.74 -35.82 12.25
CA ASN A 758 -14.07 -35.28 12.06
C ASN A 758 -14.32 -34.14 13.06
N ILE A 759 -15.18 -33.21 12.63
CA ILE A 759 -15.68 -32.19 13.52
C ILE A 759 -16.98 -32.62 14.17
N THR A 760 -16.99 -32.62 15.50
CA THR A 760 -18.09 -33.20 16.25
C THR A 760 -19.35 -32.33 16.24
N ALA A 761 -20.50 -32.98 15.99
CA ALA A 761 -21.83 -32.42 16.15
C ALA A 761 -22.67 -33.36 17.00
N LYS A 762 -23.53 -32.83 17.85
CA LYS A 762 -24.43 -33.64 18.72
C LYS A 762 -25.87 -33.29 18.48
N LYS A 763 -26.71 -34.30 18.30
CA LYS A 763 -28.17 -34.15 18.25
C LYS A 763 -28.73 -34.09 19.67
N GLN A 764 -29.36 -32.99 20.06
CA GLN A 764 -29.98 -32.83 21.38
C GLN A 764 -31.38 -32.23 21.21
N GLY A 765 -32.42 -32.98 21.61
CA GLY A 765 -33.80 -32.52 21.54
C GLY A 765 -34.30 -32.21 20.12
N GLY A 766 -33.79 -32.88 19.07
CA GLY A 766 -34.14 -32.61 17.67
C GLY A 766 -33.42 -31.45 17.01
N THR A 767 -32.53 -30.78 17.75
CA THR A 767 -31.65 -29.69 17.26
C THR A 767 -30.21 -30.18 17.15
N LEU A 768 -29.52 -29.77 16.10
CA LEU A 768 -28.09 -30.07 15.90
C LEU A 768 -27.27 -29.01 16.63
N LEU A 769 -26.43 -29.45 17.57
CA LEU A 769 -25.45 -28.61 18.26
C LEU A 769 -24.06 -28.91 17.72
N PHE A 770 -23.40 -27.91 17.15
CA PHE A 770 -22.00 -27.97 16.69
C PHE A 770 -21.06 -27.77 17.88
N LEU A 771 -20.37 -28.86 18.29
CA LEU A 771 -19.41 -28.80 19.37
C LEU A 771 -18.08 -28.14 18.97
N ARG A 772 -17.86 -28.05 17.64
CA ARG A 772 -16.63 -27.43 17.05
C ARG A 772 -15.32 -28.07 17.51
N LYS A 773 -15.39 -29.32 18.02
CA LYS A 773 -14.22 -30.07 18.46
C LYS A 773 -13.83 -31.08 17.38
N ILE A 774 -12.55 -31.06 17.00
CA ILE A 774 -11.95 -32.04 16.07
C ILE A 774 -11.54 -33.26 16.87
N VAL A 775 -11.88 -34.43 16.37
CA VAL A 775 -11.53 -35.72 16.95
C VAL A 775 -11.05 -36.68 15.86
N ALA A 776 -10.20 -37.64 16.22
CA ALA A 776 -9.71 -38.66 15.30
C ALA A 776 -10.84 -39.60 14.86
N GLY A 777 -10.79 -40.06 13.61
CA GLY A 777 -11.75 -40.97 12.99
C GLY A 777 -12.64 -40.26 11.95
N ALA A 778 -13.36 -41.08 11.16
CA ALA A 778 -14.29 -40.59 10.16
C ALA A 778 -15.62 -40.15 10.80
N ALA A 779 -16.36 -39.25 10.12
CA ALA A 779 -17.73 -38.93 10.53
C ALA A 779 -18.69 -40.07 10.15
N ASP A 780 -19.51 -40.49 11.09
CA ASP A 780 -20.45 -41.61 10.90
C ASP A 780 -21.74 -41.19 10.18
N ASP A 781 -22.14 -39.90 10.30
CA ASP A 781 -23.41 -39.36 9.81
C ASP A 781 -23.24 -38.17 8.87
N SER A 782 -24.17 -38.10 7.90
CA SER A 782 -24.37 -36.88 7.09
C SER A 782 -25.37 -35.94 7.81
N TYR A 783 -25.04 -34.66 7.92
CA TYR A 783 -25.87 -33.67 8.65
C TYR A 783 -26.50 -32.61 7.73
N GLY A 784 -26.41 -32.77 6.41
CA GLY A 784 -26.87 -31.77 5.44
C GLY A 784 -28.37 -31.41 5.60
N VAL A 785 -29.22 -32.38 5.84
CA VAL A 785 -30.67 -32.17 6.02
C VAL A 785 -30.97 -31.46 7.35
N GLU A 786 -30.21 -31.73 8.40
CA GLU A 786 -30.33 -31.05 9.69
C GLU A 786 -29.87 -29.58 9.59
N VAL A 787 -28.79 -29.31 8.83
CA VAL A 787 -28.32 -27.92 8.57
C VAL A 787 -29.38 -27.16 7.76
N ALA A 788 -29.98 -27.78 6.75
CA ALA A 788 -31.08 -27.16 5.99
C ALA A 788 -32.27 -26.77 6.90
N LYS A 789 -32.60 -27.63 7.89
CA LYS A 789 -33.61 -27.31 8.91
C LYS A 789 -33.24 -26.12 9.76
N LEU A 790 -31.98 -26.04 10.22
CA LEU A 790 -31.45 -24.89 10.99
C LEU A 790 -31.49 -23.60 10.19
N ALA A 791 -31.27 -23.67 8.87
CA ALA A 791 -31.35 -22.55 7.95
C ALA A 791 -32.78 -22.04 7.66
N GLY A 792 -33.81 -22.76 8.19
CA GLY A 792 -35.23 -22.36 8.02
C GLY A 792 -35.91 -22.94 6.79
N VAL A 793 -35.36 -23.98 6.16
CA VAL A 793 -36.05 -24.69 5.07
C VAL A 793 -37.34 -25.35 5.61
N PRO A 794 -38.47 -25.19 4.92
CA PRO A 794 -39.77 -25.71 5.39
C PRO A 794 -39.74 -27.21 5.77
N ASP A 795 -40.37 -27.56 6.90
CA ASP A 795 -40.40 -28.93 7.44
C ASP A 795 -40.91 -30.00 6.46
N ALA A 796 -41.84 -29.64 5.54
CA ALA A 796 -42.31 -30.53 4.49
C ALA A 796 -41.18 -30.98 3.54
N ILE A 797 -40.29 -30.07 3.17
CA ILE A 797 -39.12 -30.37 2.34
C ILE A 797 -38.11 -31.21 3.14
N ILE A 798 -37.85 -30.85 4.40
CA ILE A 798 -36.94 -31.57 5.30
C ILE A 798 -37.41 -33.03 5.49
N THR A 799 -38.67 -33.24 5.72
CA THR A 799 -39.26 -34.61 5.88
C THR A 799 -39.05 -35.44 4.63
N LYS A 800 -39.30 -34.87 3.46
CA LYS A 800 -39.14 -35.54 2.18
C LYS A 800 -37.64 -35.83 1.88
N ALA A 801 -36.76 -34.87 2.18
CA ALA A 801 -35.31 -35.04 2.04
C ALA A 801 -34.77 -36.17 2.92
N LYS A 802 -35.29 -36.34 4.15
CA LYS A 802 -34.92 -37.45 5.05
C LYS A 802 -35.37 -38.81 4.50
N THR A 803 -36.49 -38.88 3.83
CA THR A 803 -36.94 -40.10 3.18
C THR A 803 -36.00 -40.47 2.04
N TYR A 804 -35.71 -39.54 1.15
CA TYR A 804 -34.79 -39.77 0.03
C TYR A 804 -33.36 -40.12 0.49
N LEU A 805 -32.89 -39.48 1.55
CA LEU A 805 -31.55 -39.80 2.10
C LEU A 805 -31.48 -41.25 2.55
N ARG A 806 -32.50 -41.73 3.28
CA ARG A 806 -32.58 -43.14 3.70
C ARG A 806 -32.64 -44.13 2.54
N GLU A 807 -33.36 -43.77 1.45
CA GLU A 807 -33.44 -44.58 0.24
C GLU A 807 -32.07 -44.68 -0.44
N LEU A 808 -31.33 -43.58 -0.52
CA LEU A 808 -29.99 -43.54 -1.09
C LEU A 808 -28.97 -44.31 -0.22
N GLU A 809 -29.02 -44.14 1.10
CA GLU A 809 -28.12 -44.85 2.05
C GLU A 809 -28.36 -46.35 2.14
N SER A 810 -29.63 -46.80 1.92
CA SER A 810 -29.96 -48.22 1.95
C SER A 810 -29.58 -49.00 0.70
N GLY A 811 -28.99 -48.37 -0.28
CA GLY A 811 -28.63 -48.97 -1.57
C GLY A 811 -29.83 -49.42 -2.41
N ALA A 812 -31.07 -49.08 -1.98
CA ALA A 812 -32.31 -49.45 -2.68
C ALA A 812 -32.61 -48.54 -3.88
N ALA A 813 -31.82 -47.56 -4.13
CA ALA A 813 -31.81 -46.74 -5.33
C ALA A 813 -30.54 -47.04 -6.14
N GLU A 814 -30.49 -48.15 -6.84
CA GLU A 814 -29.94 -48.01 -8.18
C GLU A 814 -30.79 -46.91 -8.81
N PRO A 815 -30.18 -45.86 -9.38
CA PRO A 815 -30.93 -45.04 -10.30
C PRO A 815 -31.37 -46.03 -11.35
N ALA A 816 -32.71 -46.38 -11.37
CA ALA A 816 -33.26 -47.01 -12.53
C ALA A 816 -32.80 -46.11 -13.67
N ALA A 817 -31.89 -46.60 -14.50
CA ALA A 817 -31.66 -46.05 -15.81
C ALA A 817 -33.09 -45.85 -16.32
N PRO A 818 -33.50 -44.70 -16.77
CA PRO A 818 -34.85 -44.53 -17.28
C PRO A 818 -35.03 -45.67 -18.25
N ALA A 819 -35.95 -46.60 -17.90
CA ALA A 819 -36.31 -47.67 -18.79
C ALA A 819 -36.86 -46.93 -20.01
N HIS A 820 -36.06 -46.89 -21.04
CA HIS A 820 -36.53 -46.52 -22.36
C HIS A 820 -37.53 -47.61 -22.72
N THR A 821 -38.78 -47.44 -22.25
CA THR A 821 -39.90 -48.17 -22.83
C THR A 821 -39.87 -47.85 -24.31
N ALA A 822 -40.05 -48.88 -25.12
CA ALA A 822 -40.02 -48.82 -26.56
C ALA A 822 -41.10 -47.85 -27.16
N GLN A 823 -41.78 -47.08 -26.31
CA GLN A 823 -42.67 -45.95 -26.64
C GLN A 823 -42.00 -44.59 -26.69
N ASP A 824 -40.85 -44.35 -26.01
CA ASP A 824 -40.15 -43.09 -26.09
C ASP A 824 -39.23 -42.92 -27.34
N ALA A 825 -39.03 -44.05 -28.07
CA ALA A 825 -38.36 -44.01 -29.38
C ALA A 825 -39.23 -43.39 -30.51
N ALA A 826 -40.52 -43.05 -30.22
CA ALA A 826 -41.40 -42.43 -31.18
C ALA A 826 -41.63 -40.93 -30.95
N GLN A 827 -40.91 -40.29 -29.98
CA GLN A 827 -41.01 -38.86 -29.72
C GLN A 827 -39.64 -38.16 -29.87
N MET A 828 -38.98 -38.46 -31.01
CA MET A 828 -38.08 -37.46 -31.62
C MET A 828 -38.98 -36.33 -32.06
N THR A 829 -38.86 -35.19 -31.45
CA THR A 829 -39.61 -33.98 -31.86
C THR A 829 -39.19 -33.63 -33.29
N LEU A 830 -40.18 -33.23 -34.13
CA LEU A 830 -39.94 -32.77 -35.51
C LEU A 830 -38.81 -31.75 -35.62
N GLY A 831 -38.40 -31.11 -34.50
CA GLY A 831 -37.31 -30.15 -34.43
C GLY A 831 -35.90 -30.78 -34.49
N ASP A 832 -35.69 -31.98 -33.94
CA ASP A 832 -34.39 -32.65 -33.96
C ASP A 832 -34.06 -33.22 -35.36
N ALA A 833 -35.06 -33.75 -36.07
CA ALA A 833 -34.90 -34.22 -37.45
C ALA A 833 -34.62 -33.08 -38.42
N ALA A 834 -35.23 -31.91 -38.23
CA ALA A 834 -34.95 -30.72 -39.07
C ALA A 834 -33.55 -30.13 -38.80
N GLY A 835 -33.07 -30.22 -37.56
CA GLY A 835 -31.71 -29.80 -37.18
C GLY A 835 -30.62 -30.65 -37.85
N ASP A 836 -30.78 -31.96 -37.82
CA ASP A 836 -29.84 -32.89 -38.46
C ASP A 836 -29.82 -32.77 -40.00
N GLU A 837 -30.98 -32.56 -40.65
CA GLU A 837 -31.09 -32.33 -42.10
C GLU A 837 -30.41 -31.03 -42.51
N ILE A 838 -30.57 -29.95 -41.78
CA ILE A 838 -29.89 -28.66 -41.97
C ILE A 838 -28.39 -28.81 -41.79
N ALA A 839 -27.94 -29.55 -40.79
CA ALA A 839 -26.53 -29.79 -40.50
C ALA A 839 -25.86 -30.63 -41.64
N GLU A 840 -26.58 -31.54 -42.24
CA GLU A 840 -26.09 -32.38 -43.33
C GLU A 840 -26.01 -31.59 -44.64
N GLU A 841 -27.02 -30.79 -44.94
CA GLU A 841 -26.98 -29.84 -46.08
C GLU A 841 -25.82 -28.82 -45.95
N LEU A 842 -25.60 -28.26 -44.78
CA LEU A 842 -24.48 -27.35 -44.50
C LEU A 842 -23.08 -28.00 -44.70
N ARG A 843 -22.94 -29.26 -44.31
CA ARG A 843 -21.68 -30.01 -44.53
C ARG A 843 -21.42 -30.33 -46.00
N GLY A 844 -22.45 -30.38 -46.83
CA GLY A 844 -22.37 -30.65 -48.27
C GLY A 844 -22.01 -29.43 -49.11
N ILE A 845 -21.98 -28.25 -48.53
CA ILE A 845 -21.71 -26.99 -49.27
C ILE A 845 -20.20 -26.71 -49.40
N ASP A 846 -19.67 -26.69 -50.61
CA ASP A 846 -18.30 -26.24 -50.84
C ASP A 846 -18.27 -24.72 -51.07
N LEU A 847 -17.84 -23.99 -50.08
CA LEU A 847 -17.75 -22.52 -50.08
C LEU A 847 -16.82 -21.93 -51.15
N ASN A 848 -15.94 -22.76 -51.74
CA ASN A 848 -15.02 -22.28 -52.80
C ASN A 848 -15.67 -22.28 -54.20
N THR A 849 -16.83 -22.92 -54.34
CA THR A 849 -17.49 -23.08 -55.63
C THR A 849 -18.79 -22.28 -55.78
N ILE A 850 -19.28 -21.64 -54.72
CA ILE A 850 -20.53 -20.89 -54.72
C ILE A 850 -20.27 -19.36 -54.78
N THR A 851 -21.11 -18.65 -55.53
CA THR A 851 -21.08 -17.17 -55.57
C THR A 851 -21.75 -16.57 -54.31
N PRO A 852 -21.41 -15.31 -53.93
CA PRO A 852 -22.04 -14.65 -52.77
C PRO A 852 -23.58 -14.56 -52.88
N LEU A 853 -24.15 -14.49 -54.04
CA LEU A 853 -25.62 -14.46 -54.26
C LEU A 853 -26.25 -15.84 -53.98
N GLU A 854 -25.58 -16.90 -54.42
CA GLU A 854 -26.03 -18.29 -54.16
C GLU A 854 -25.89 -18.64 -52.67
N ALA A 855 -24.81 -18.16 -52.00
CA ALA A 855 -24.65 -18.34 -50.59
C ALA A 855 -25.75 -17.66 -49.75
N MET A 856 -26.14 -16.44 -50.11
CA MET A 856 -27.27 -15.72 -49.50
C MET A 856 -28.59 -16.43 -49.70
N ARG A 857 -28.83 -17.01 -50.90
CA ARG A 857 -30.04 -17.77 -51.18
C ARG A 857 -30.09 -19.05 -50.38
N LEU A 858 -29.00 -19.78 -50.32
CA LEU A 858 -28.87 -21.02 -49.50
C LEU A 858 -29.06 -20.75 -48.02
N LEU A 859 -28.46 -19.69 -47.48
CA LEU A 859 -28.65 -19.24 -46.13
C LEU A 859 -30.13 -18.89 -45.82
N PHE A 860 -30.83 -18.27 -46.74
CA PHE A 860 -32.26 -17.95 -46.60
C PHE A 860 -33.12 -19.24 -46.64
N GLU A 861 -32.80 -20.20 -47.50
CA GLU A 861 -33.49 -21.49 -47.59
C GLU A 861 -33.29 -22.33 -46.30
N LEU A 862 -32.04 -22.37 -45.76
CA LEU A 862 -31.74 -23.04 -44.49
C LEU A 862 -32.39 -22.34 -43.32
N GLN A 863 -32.47 -20.99 -43.30
CA GLN A 863 -33.19 -20.24 -42.27
C GLN A 863 -34.70 -20.50 -42.29
N GLN A 864 -35.30 -20.66 -43.47
CA GLN A 864 -36.71 -21.05 -43.61
C GLN A 864 -36.96 -22.46 -43.13
N LYS A 865 -36.08 -23.41 -43.44
CA LYS A 865 -36.13 -24.80 -42.90
C LYS A 865 -35.96 -24.84 -41.37
N ALA A 866 -35.11 -23.92 -40.78
CA ALA A 866 -34.90 -23.81 -39.33
C ALA A 866 -36.13 -23.23 -38.59
N ARG A 867 -36.99 -22.48 -39.29
CA ARG A 867 -38.20 -21.85 -38.71
C ARG A 867 -39.44 -22.71 -38.81
N GLY A 868 -39.35 -23.86 -39.46
CA GLY A 868 -40.38 -24.87 -39.54
C GLY A 868 -41.39 -24.55 -40.61
#